data_1b9dd80f2df96f383263212df1fcb8cb
#
_entry.id   1b9dd80f2df96f383263212df1fcb8cb
#
_cell.length_a   1.000
_cell.length_b   1.000
_cell.length_c   1.000
_cell.angle_alpha   90.00
_cell.angle_beta   90.00
_cell.angle_gamma   90.00
#
_symmetry.space_group_name_H-M   'P 1'
#
loop_
_entity.id
_entity.type
_entity.pdbx_description
1 polymer ?
#
loop_
_entity_poly.entity_id
_entity_poly.type
_entity_poly.pdbx_seq_one_letter_code
_entity_poly.pdbx_strand_id
1 'polypeptide(L)'
;MRKLFTFDDIMVAFISALGYGFGETIARLSGWPELACMGASFGLGLLLQKIISTICFSKTVQKKTINRVITYTSIFLIFLVAQYISVRWMGVSMLDYVSNELVSVIGMPILGFAVNLLIRWYRIRKIRKLYGDGSEGFVFDVKKEDIEEINRQNQEIHGKYNAGRAVKTRTGVYVGGNYQKTLCFLGIPYAMPPVGERRWKAPEALPSSDRVFDAINFGASAIQVEHKGSILKHHRQSEDCLTLNICVSEKKTDTKKPVLVLFHPGDFTSGGTADPLLYGSIFVNGHPDTVFVSFNYRLGIFGFIDFSELPGGAAYPDAINLGLLDQIAALEWVKENIAAFGGDPDRITVLGFESGATSICLLAACERAKGLFQKAYVFNGSPVSAYESPAASRALAKSLLQETQTATMEELLHLSTEELKAAAQKLWRNMCAPTCDGALIPADVYQAFRNGAASGVDFIFGIPGNETQVYRSLFGAQNYMDAVFGAVADLQKYMDDSTAQAVQAYLDAQTAASSELEAKSNLVEQWLALGLYRAAAKLSEGGNNVHLMYWDVKPLIESLGSGTVDVAAALLGNEEALQMYGSVMNKDLAETMQTLLLKFMNGDALQLYRNEISGIDAVDWEPFPRALILSEDKLLCEPIEDRITAIKGLLDFAVQ
;
A
#
# COMPACT_ATOMS: atom_id res chain seq x y z
N MET A 1 -7.60 -5.05 -27.62
CA MET A 1 -9.01 -5.44 -27.51
C MET A 1 -9.25 -6.60 -26.54
N ARG A 2 -8.37 -7.60 -26.37
CA ARG A 2 -8.57 -8.73 -25.42
C ARG A 2 -8.59 -8.33 -23.93
N LYS A 3 -8.07 -7.17 -23.55
CA LYS A 3 -7.96 -6.69 -22.15
C LYS A 3 -9.15 -5.82 -21.67
N LEU A 4 -10.13 -5.56 -22.52
CA LEU A 4 -11.26 -4.69 -22.17
C LEU A 4 -12.46 -5.44 -21.55
N PHE A 5 -12.42 -6.76 -21.48
CA PHE A 5 -13.59 -7.56 -21.12
C PHE A 5 -13.21 -8.70 -20.19
N THR A 6 -13.88 -8.74 -19.04
CA THR A 6 -13.89 -9.93 -18.18
C THR A 6 -15.00 -10.88 -18.63
N PHE A 7 -14.89 -12.16 -18.30
CA PHE A 7 -15.93 -13.16 -18.53
C PHE A 7 -17.26 -12.72 -17.88
N ASP A 8 -17.21 -12.05 -16.74
CA ASP A 8 -18.38 -11.53 -16.02
C ASP A 8 -19.09 -10.41 -16.80
N ASP A 9 -18.35 -9.54 -17.52
CA ASP A 9 -18.94 -8.48 -18.36
C ASP A 9 -19.76 -9.09 -19.51
N ILE A 10 -19.26 -10.17 -20.12
CA ILE A 10 -19.96 -10.91 -21.16
C ILE A 10 -21.20 -11.59 -20.58
N MET A 11 -21.10 -12.16 -19.39
CA MET A 11 -22.20 -12.87 -18.74
C MET A 11 -23.29 -11.93 -18.25
N VAL A 12 -22.95 -10.74 -17.73
CA VAL A 12 -23.94 -9.70 -17.37
C VAL A 12 -24.73 -9.24 -18.59
N ALA A 13 -24.06 -9.00 -19.72
CA ALA A 13 -24.70 -8.65 -20.97
C ALA A 13 -25.65 -9.76 -21.46
N PHE A 14 -25.23 -11.01 -21.33
CA PHE A 14 -26.01 -12.18 -21.72
C PHE A 14 -27.25 -12.37 -20.82
N ILE A 15 -27.12 -12.29 -19.48
CA ILE A 15 -28.25 -12.40 -18.55
C ILE A 15 -29.23 -11.25 -18.73
N SER A 16 -28.77 -10.05 -19.06
CA SER A 16 -29.62 -8.89 -19.34
C SER A 16 -30.46 -9.10 -20.59
N ALA A 17 -29.87 -9.68 -21.64
CA ALA A 17 -30.59 -10.03 -22.87
C ALA A 17 -31.67 -11.11 -22.66
N LEU A 18 -31.34 -12.10 -21.80
CA LEU A 18 -32.28 -13.16 -21.42
C LEU A 18 -33.49 -12.59 -20.64
N GLY A 19 -33.22 -11.64 -19.69
CA GLY A 19 -34.26 -10.95 -18.93
C GLY A 19 -35.21 -10.13 -19.82
N TYR A 20 -34.67 -9.52 -20.90
CA TYR A 20 -35.46 -8.77 -21.86
C TYR A 20 -36.45 -9.67 -22.64
N GLY A 21 -35.95 -10.74 -23.26
CA GLY A 21 -36.83 -11.66 -24.03
C GLY A 21 -37.90 -12.33 -23.14
N PHE A 22 -37.58 -12.60 -21.86
CA PHE A 22 -38.56 -13.13 -20.91
C PHE A 22 -39.64 -12.10 -20.55
N GLY A 23 -39.24 -10.82 -20.39
CA GLY A 23 -40.17 -9.71 -20.12
C GLY A 23 -41.14 -9.45 -21.25
N GLU A 24 -40.68 -9.50 -22.50
CA GLU A 24 -41.52 -9.37 -23.69
C GLU A 24 -42.53 -10.52 -23.78
N THR A 25 -42.11 -11.74 -23.51
CA THR A 25 -43.00 -12.91 -23.48
C THR A 25 -44.09 -12.77 -22.41
N ILE A 26 -43.74 -12.30 -21.20
CA ILE A 26 -44.73 -12.06 -20.14
C ILE A 26 -45.69 -10.94 -20.52
N ALA A 27 -45.22 -9.87 -21.15
CA ALA A 27 -46.09 -8.77 -21.60
C ALA A 27 -47.12 -9.24 -22.59
N ARG A 28 -46.72 -10.05 -23.57
CA ARG A 28 -47.64 -10.64 -24.56
C ARG A 28 -48.68 -11.60 -23.96
N LEU A 29 -48.30 -12.33 -22.89
CA LEU A 29 -49.21 -13.29 -22.24
C LEU A 29 -50.11 -12.64 -21.19
N SER A 30 -49.66 -11.59 -20.52
CA SER A 30 -50.41 -10.96 -19.41
C SER A 30 -51.22 -9.75 -19.81
N GLY A 31 -51.00 -9.19 -21.01
CA GLY A 31 -51.63 -7.93 -21.43
C GLY A 31 -51.08 -6.68 -20.68
N TRP A 32 -50.00 -6.82 -19.93
CA TRP A 32 -49.37 -5.72 -19.20
C TRP A 32 -48.50 -4.87 -20.14
N PRO A 33 -48.27 -3.59 -19.82
CA PRO A 33 -47.39 -2.73 -20.60
C PRO A 33 -46.00 -3.35 -20.76
N GLU A 34 -45.55 -3.46 -21.98
CA GLU A 34 -44.28 -4.12 -22.38
C GLU A 34 -43.07 -3.60 -21.58
N LEU A 35 -42.95 -2.28 -21.43
CA LEU A 35 -41.91 -1.63 -20.63
C LEU A 35 -41.90 -2.04 -19.16
N ALA A 36 -43.07 -2.29 -18.56
CA ALA A 36 -43.18 -2.70 -17.15
C ALA A 36 -42.71 -4.16 -16.97
N CYS A 37 -43.08 -5.02 -17.89
CA CYS A 37 -42.64 -6.43 -17.86
C CYS A 37 -41.17 -6.60 -18.16
N MET A 38 -40.62 -5.81 -19.08
CA MET A 38 -39.18 -5.73 -19.35
C MET A 38 -38.39 -5.26 -18.14
N GLY A 39 -38.83 -4.17 -17.50
CA GLY A 39 -38.19 -3.64 -16.30
C GLY A 39 -38.25 -4.62 -15.12
N ALA A 40 -39.39 -5.28 -14.91
CA ALA A 40 -39.53 -6.30 -13.86
C ALA A 40 -38.63 -7.53 -14.11
N SER A 41 -38.57 -7.99 -15.38
CA SER A 41 -37.73 -9.15 -15.73
C SER A 41 -36.26 -8.85 -15.69
N PHE A 42 -35.85 -7.64 -16.06
CA PHE A 42 -34.48 -7.16 -15.89
C PHE A 42 -34.10 -7.08 -14.40
N GLY A 43 -34.97 -6.49 -13.57
CA GLY A 43 -34.79 -6.41 -12.13
C GLY A 43 -34.71 -7.79 -11.45
N LEU A 44 -35.59 -8.72 -11.89
CA LEU A 44 -35.56 -10.11 -11.42
C LEU A 44 -34.30 -10.85 -11.84
N GLY A 45 -33.80 -10.62 -13.06
CA GLY A 45 -32.56 -11.18 -13.56
C GLY A 45 -31.33 -10.73 -12.72
N LEU A 46 -31.26 -9.44 -12.41
CA LEU A 46 -30.21 -8.88 -11.54
C LEU A 46 -30.32 -9.40 -10.09
N LEU A 47 -31.54 -9.53 -9.56
CA LEU A 47 -31.76 -10.07 -8.21
C LEU A 47 -31.37 -11.55 -8.14
N LEU A 48 -31.75 -12.36 -9.12
CA LEU A 48 -31.36 -13.77 -9.24
C LEU A 48 -29.85 -13.93 -9.37
N GLN A 49 -29.19 -13.09 -10.17
CA GLN A 49 -27.74 -13.05 -10.29
C GLN A 49 -27.10 -12.79 -8.92
N LYS A 50 -27.60 -11.79 -8.18
CA LYS A 50 -27.09 -11.47 -6.85
C LYS A 50 -27.33 -12.59 -5.84
N ILE A 51 -28.49 -13.22 -5.84
CA ILE A 51 -28.83 -14.37 -4.98
C ILE A 51 -27.95 -15.56 -5.33
N ILE A 52 -27.80 -15.90 -6.59
CA ILE A 52 -26.99 -17.03 -7.06
C ILE A 52 -25.51 -16.76 -6.74
N SER A 53 -25.01 -15.54 -6.97
CA SER A 53 -23.66 -15.16 -6.60
C SER A 53 -23.43 -15.29 -5.08
N THR A 54 -24.40 -14.89 -4.27
CA THR A 54 -24.30 -14.99 -2.80
C THR A 54 -24.36 -16.45 -2.31
N ILE A 55 -25.24 -17.28 -2.87
CA ILE A 55 -25.41 -18.68 -2.47
C ILE A 55 -24.25 -19.56 -2.95
N CYS A 56 -23.81 -19.37 -4.19
CA CYS A 56 -22.74 -20.19 -4.80
C CYS A 56 -21.35 -19.79 -4.32
N PHE A 57 -21.15 -18.56 -3.85
CA PHE A 57 -19.84 -18.00 -3.50
C PHE A 57 -19.55 -17.93 -2.00
N SER A 58 -20.51 -18.32 -1.14
CA SER A 58 -20.33 -18.21 0.32
C SER A 58 -19.53 -19.34 0.97
N LYS A 59 -19.22 -20.42 0.27
CA LYS A 59 -18.46 -21.56 0.84
C LYS A 59 -17.52 -22.22 -0.18
N THR A 60 -16.23 -22.11 0.09
CA THR A 60 -15.06 -22.82 -0.48
C THR A 60 -14.68 -22.52 -1.95
N VAL A 61 -13.47 -22.01 -2.07
CA VAL A 61 -12.77 -21.50 -3.25
C VAL A 61 -12.57 -22.53 -4.38
N GLN A 62 -12.43 -23.78 -4.07
CA GLN A 62 -12.13 -24.87 -5.02
C GLN A 62 -13.24 -25.21 -6.05
N LYS A 63 -14.44 -24.67 -5.88
CA LYS A 63 -15.58 -24.93 -6.77
C LYS A 63 -16.00 -23.75 -7.66
N LYS A 64 -15.34 -22.58 -7.57
CA LYS A 64 -15.85 -21.34 -8.17
C LYS A 64 -15.96 -21.39 -9.70
N THR A 65 -14.96 -21.82 -10.45
CA THR A 65 -15.01 -21.77 -11.93
C THR A 65 -15.89 -22.89 -12.50
N ILE A 66 -15.79 -24.11 -11.96
CA ILE A 66 -16.67 -25.21 -12.38
C ILE A 66 -18.10 -24.89 -11.99
N ASN A 67 -18.34 -24.36 -10.79
CA ASN A 67 -19.68 -23.96 -10.36
C ASN A 67 -20.18 -22.74 -11.16
N ARG A 68 -19.34 -21.78 -11.55
CA ARG A 68 -19.71 -20.70 -12.47
C ARG A 68 -20.15 -21.25 -13.83
N VAL A 69 -19.36 -22.11 -14.45
CA VAL A 69 -19.71 -22.74 -15.73
C VAL A 69 -20.98 -23.58 -15.60
N ILE A 70 -21.09 -24.42 -14.55
CA ILE A 70 -22.30 -25.24 -14.32
C ILE A 70 -23.51 -24.34 -14.05
N THR A 71 -23.38 -23.29 -13.24
CA THR A 71 -24.47 -22.37 -12.92
C THR A 71 -24.93 -21.61 -14.16
N TYR A 72 -24.01 -21.07 -14.94
CA TYR A 72 -24.36 -20.35 -16.18
C TYR A 72 -24.91 -21.28 -17.24
N THR A 73 -24.38 -22.48 -17.39
CA THR A 73 -24.92 -23.50 -18.31
C THR A 73 -26.30 -23.96 -17.85
N SER A 74 -26.53 -24.12 -16.56
CA SER A 74 -27.85 -24.48 -16.02
C SER A 74 -28.88 -23.38 -16.20
N ILE A 75 -28.51 -22.10 -15.96
CA ILE A 75 -29.38 -20.95 -16.23
C ILE A 75 -29.71 -20.86 -17.72
N PHE A 76 -28.74 -21.04 -18.60
CA PHE A 76 -28.92 -21.07 -20.03
C PHE A 76 -29.86 -22.19 -20.49
N LEU A 77 -29.69 -23.41 -19.96
CA LEU A 77 -30.56 -24.56 -20.23
C LEU A 77 -32.00 -24.34 -19.72
N ILE A 78 -32.17 -23.83 -18.50
CA ILE A 78 -33.49 -23.50 -17.94
C ILE A 78 -34.17 -22.46 -18.81
N PHE A 79 -33.40 -21.45 -19.26
CA PHE A 79 -33.93 -20.43 -20.16
C PHE A 79 -34.34 -21.00 -21.53
N LEU A 80 -33.51 -21.84 -22.16
CA LEU A 80 -33.86 -22.50 -23.41
C LEU A 80 -35.13 -23.37 -23.29
N VAL A 81 -35.25 -24.09 -22.16
CA VAL A 81 -36.45 -24.89 -21.86
C VAL A 81 -37.67 -23.98 -21.67
N ALA A 82 -37.53 -22.88 -20.91
CA ALA A 82 -38.63 -21.92 -20.73
C ALA A 82 -39.05 -21.26 -22.05
N GLN A 83 -38.09 -20.87 -22.89
CA GLN A 83 -38.36 -20.36 -24.24
C GLN A 83 -39.04 -21.41 -25.13
N TYR A 84 -38.57 -22.64 -25.13
CA TYR A 84 -39.18 -23.74 -25.88
C TYR A 84 -40.64 -23.98 -25.46
N ILE A 85 -40.91 -24.01 -24.15
CA ILE A 85 -42.24 -24.16 -23.59
C ILE A 85 -43.14 -22.99 -24.02
N SER A 86 -42.64 -21.75 -23.94
CA SER A 86 -43.38 -20.54 -24.31
C SER A 86 -43.71 -20.51 -25.80
N VAL A 87 -42.77 -20.84 -26.69
CA VAL A 87 -42.97 -20.93 -28.14
C VAL A 87 -43.98 -22.00 -28.48
N ARG A 88 -43.90 -23.17 -27.82
CA ARG A 88 -44.84 -24.26 -28.04
C ARG A 88 -46.26 -23.92 -27.56
N TRP A 89 -46.36 -23.14 -26.49
CA TRP A 89 -47.67 -22.71 -25.94
C TRP A 89 -48.33 -21.62 -26.81
N MET A 90 -47.53 -20.77 -27.45
CA MET A 90 -48.01 -19.74 -28.39
C MET A 90 -48.35 -20.27 -29.79
N GLY A 91 -48.05 -21.53 -30.10
CA GLY A 91 -48.34 -22.13 -31.40
C GLY A 91 -47.50 -21.61 -32.57
N VAL A 92 -46.35 -20.95 -32.26
CA VAL A 92 -45.44 -20.38 -33.28
C VAL A 92 -44.34 -21.39 -33.58
N SER A 93 -43.84 -21.41 -34.83
CA SER A 93 -42.71 -22.28 -35.16
C SER A 93 -41.42 -21.72 -34.51
N MET A 94 -40.54 -22.61 -34.05
CA MET A 94 -39.26 -22.23 -33.42
C MET A 94 -38.38 -21.42 -34.39
N LEU A 95 -38.53 -21.65 -35.72
CA LEU A 95 -37.76 -20.96 -36.75
C LEU A 95 -38.23 -19.50 -36.92
N ASP A 96 -39.53 -19.27 -36.88
CA ASP A 96 -40.12 -17.93 -36.99
C ASP A 96 -39.85 -17.11 -35.73
N TYR A 97 -39.86 -17.76 -34.55
CA TYR A 97 -39.49 -17.12 -33.29
C TYR A 97 -38.02 -16.67 -33.28
N VAL A 98 -37.07 -17.56 -33.64
CA VAL A 98 -35.64 -17.25 -33.70
C VAL A 98 -35.35 -16.16 -34.75
N SER A 99 -36.02 -16.16 -35.90
CA SER A 99 -35.81 -15.13 -36.93
C SER A 99 -36.33 -13.76 -36.51
N ASN A 100 -37.43 -13.69 -35.75
CA ASN A 100 -38.00 -12.45 -35.24
C ASN A 100 -37.25 -11.93 -33.99
N GLU A 101 -36.67 -12.83 -33.19
CA GLU A 101 -35.95 -12.48 -31.97
C GLU A 101 -34.45 -12.36 -32.18
N LEU A 102 -33.93 -12.46 -33.43
CA LEU A 102 -32.49 -12.36 -33.70
C LEU A 102 -31.90 -11.03 -33.21
N VAL A 103 -32.71 -9.96 -33.29
CA VAL A 103 -32.35 -8.64 -32.79
C VAL A 103 -32.21 -8.65 -31.24
N SER A 104 -33.10 -9.34 -30.54
CA SER A 104 -33.08 -9.46 -29.08
C SER A 104 -31.93 -10.36 -28.62
N VAL A 105 -31.71 -11.48 -29.29
CA VAL A 105 -30.67 -12.46 -28.93
C VAL A 105 -29.25 -11.95 -29.22
N ILE A 106 -29.07 -11.13 -30.25
CA ILE A 106 -27.74 -10.58 -30.63
C ILE A 106 -27.62 -9.11 -30.28
N GLY A 107 -28.67 -8.31 -30.50
CA GLY A 107 -28.65 -6.86 -30.30
C GLY A 107 -28.52 -6.45 -28.81
N MET A 108 -29.21 -7.16 -27.92
CA MET A 108 -29.18 -6.83 -26.48
C MET A 108 -27.87 -7.17 -25.79
N PRO A 109 -27.20 -8.31 -26.07
CA PRO A 109 -25.83 -8.52 -25.63
C PRO A 109 -24.86 -7.42 -26.09
N ILE A 110 -25.00 -7.02 -27.38
CA ILE A 110 -24.17 -5.93 -27.93
C ILE A 110 -24.48 -4.60 -27.25
N LEU A 111 -25.76 -4.30 -26.98
CA LEU A 111 -26.16 -3.08 -26.26
C LEU A 111 -25.68 -3.10 -24.80
N GLY A 112 -25.88 -4.22 -24.10
CA GLY A 112 -25.37 -4.38 -22.71
C GLY A 112 -23.88 -4.20 -22.61
N PHE A 113 -23.16 -4.73 -23.58
CA PHE A 113 -21.74 -4.56 -23.76
C PHE A 113 -21.35 -3.09 -24.03
N ALA A 114 -22.02 -2.42 -24.94
CA ALA A 114 -21.81 -1.00 -25.24
C ALA A 114 -22.10 -0.10 -24.03
N VAL A 115 -23.16 -0.42 -23.25
CA VAL A 115 -23.49 0.28 -22.00
C VAL A 115 -22.40 0.08 -20.95
N ASN A 116 -21.89 -1.13 -20.79
CA ASN A 116 -20.80 -1.41 -19.85
C ASN A 116 -19.51 -0.67 -20.25
N LEU A 117 -19.21 -0.62 -21.55
CA LEU A 117 -18.11 0.20 -22.08
C LEU A 117 -18.31 1.69 -21.77
N LEU A 118 -19.51 2.21 -21.95
CA LEU A 118 -19.84 3.60 -21.65
C LEU A 118 -19.73 3.90 -20.16
N ILE A 119 -20.18 2.99 -19.29
CA ILE A 119 -20.03 3.14 -17.83
C ILE A 119 -18.54 3.14 -17.45
N ARG A 120 -17.76 2.22 -18.00
CA ARG A 120 -16.32 2.13 -17.75
C ARG A 120 -15.59 3.37 -18.30
N TRP A 121 -15.90 3.81 -19.52
CA TRP A 121 -15.39 5.05 -20.09
C TRP A 121 -15.77 6.28 -19.26
N TYR A 122 -17.04 6.34 -18.78
CA TYR A 122 -17.51 7.41 -17.92
C TYR A 122 -16.76 7.44 -16.58
N ARG A 123 -16.53 6.27 -15.96
CA ARG A 123 -15.71 6.16 -14.72
C ARG A 123 -14.28 6.63 -14.95
N ILE A 124 -13.63 6.16 -16.00
CA ILE A 124 -12.28 6.58 -16.38
C ILE A 124 -12.25 8.10 -16.65
N ARG A 125 -13.22 8.61 -17.38
CA ARG A 125 -13.31 10.06 -17.66
C ARG A 125 -13.58 10.87 -16.40
N LYS A 126 -14.38 10.37 -15.47
CA LYS A 126 -14.63 10.99 -14.17
C LYS A 126 -13.37 11.01 -13.34
N ILE A 127 -12.63 9.92 -13.27
CA ILE A 127 -11.35 9.81 -12.57
C ILE A 127 -10.35 10.79 -13.17
N ARG A 128 -10.17 10.79 -14.50
CA ARG A 128 -9.26 11.73 -15.18
C ARG A 128 -9.67 13.20 -14.98
N LYS A 129 -10.96 13.49 -14.92
CA LYS A 129 -11.45 14.85 -14.65
C LYS A 129 -11.19 15.30 -13.21
N LEU A 130 -11.29 14.38 -12.25
CA LEU A 130 -11.08 14.67 -10.83
C LEU A 130 -9.59 14.72 -10.46
N TYR A 131 -8.77 13.85 -11.06
CA TYR A 131 -7.38 13.60 -10.63
C TYR A 131 -6.35 13.83 -11.74
N GLY A 132 -6.78 14.26 -12.95
CA GLY A 132 -5.90 14.43 -14.11
C GLY A 132 -5.53 13.06 -14.74
N ASP A 133 -4.52 13.10 -15.61
CA ASP A 133 -3.92 11.92 -16.23
C ASP A 133 -2.58 11.53 -15.58
N GLY A 134 -2.25 12.17 -14.45
CA GLY A 134 -0.99 11.99 -13.74
C GLY A 134 0.18 12.80 -14.28
N SER A 135 0.02 13.53 -15.40
CA SER A 135 1.12 14.32 -15.99
C SER A 135 1.53 15.52 -15.14
N GLU A 136 0.60 16.09 -14.38
CA GLU A 136 0.84 17.22 -13.46
C GLU A 136 0.86 16.84 -11.98
N GLY A 137 0.75 15.52 -11.67
CA GLY A 137 0.54 15.01 -10.33
C GLY A 137 -0.94 15.02 -9.91
N PHE A 138 -1.28 14.24 -8.88
CA PHE A 138 -2.64 14.22 -8.34
C PHE A 138 -2.93 15.46 -7.51
N VAL A 139 -4.15 16.00 -7.66
CA VAL A 139 -4.66 17.07 -6.82
C VAL A 139 -5.86 16.54 -6.03
N PHE A 140 -5.70 16.40 -4.72
CA PHE A 140 -6.78 16.04 -3.81
C PHE A 140 -7.51 17.29 -3.34
N ASP A 141 -8.81 17.37 -3.63
CA ASP A 141 -9.66 18.48 -3.19
C ASP A 141 -10.53 17.98 -2.02
N VAL A 142 -10.35 18.60 -0.85
CA VAL A 142 -11.04 18.26 0.40
C VAL A 142 -11.97 19.42 0.75
N LYS A 143 -13.21 19.12 1.13
CA LYS A 143 -14.17 20.15 1.54
C LYS A 143 -13.73 20.80 2.85
N LYS A 144 -14.08 22.08 3.04
CA LYS A 144 -13.68 22.84 4.23
C LYS A 144 -14.18 22.22 5.53
N GLU A 145 -15.40 21.69 5.51
CA GLU A 145 -16.01 21.01 6.66
C GLU A 145 -15.25 19.74 7.05
N ASP A 146 -14.79 18.99 6.03
CA ASP A 146 -14.00 17.77 6.24
C ASP A 146 -12.62 18.12 6.83
N ILE A 147 -12.02 19.27 6.45
CA ILE A 147 -10.74 19.75 7.01
C ILE A 147 -10.85 20.02 8.52
N GLU A 148 -11.95 20.61 8.98
CA GLU A 148 -12.16 20.84 10.41
C GLU A 148 -12.31 19.52 11.17
N GLU A 149 -12.99 18.54 10.58
CA GLU A 149 -13.18 17.22 11.18
C GLU A 149 -11.88 16.42 11.30
N ILE A 150 -11.09 16.33 10.21
CA ILE A 150 -9.83 15.57 10.21
C ILE A 150 -8.74 16.19 11.09
N ASN A 151 -8.89 17.48 11.48
CA ASN A 151 -7.93 18.20 12.33
C ASN A 151 -8.37 18.29 13.80
N ARG A 152 -9.43 17.62 14.21
CA ARG A 152 -9.81 17.53 15.62
C ARG A 152 -8.72 16.84 16.43
N GLN A 153 -8.58 17.26 17.69
CA GLN A 153 -7.61 16.72 18.61
C GLN A 153 -8.29 15.93 19.73
N ASN A 154 -7.62 14.88 20.17
CA ASN A 154 -8.03 14.13 21.35
C ASN A 154 -7.92 15.01 22.60
N GLN A 155 -8.85 14.81 23.54
CA GLN A 155 -8.95 15.59 24.77
C GLN A 155 -8.87 14.70 26.00
N GLU A 156 -8.42 15.26 27.12
CA GLU A 156 -8.54 14.60 28.42
C GLU A 156 -10.00 14.58 28.87
N ILE A 157 -10.47 13.43 29.33
CA ILE A 157 -11.84 13.22 29.78
C ILE A 157 -11.90 13.41 31.29
N HIS A 158 -12.53 14.49 31.75
CA HIS A 158 -12.79 14.76 33.17
C HIS A 158 -14.20 14.34 33.55
N GLY A 159 -14.48 13.05 33.66
CA GLY A 159 -15.82 12.60 34.03
C GLY A 159 -16.15 11.17 33.59
N LYS A 160 -17.44 10.93 33.29
CA LYS A 160 -17.91 9.61 32.86
C LYS A 160 -17.49 9.33 31.43
N TYR A 161 -16.97 8.14 31.18
CA TYR A 161 -16.63 7.64 29.87
C TYR A 161 -17.13 6.21 29.63
N ASN A 162 -17.13 5.75 28.42
CA ASN A 162 -17.54 4.38 28.08
C ASN A 162 -16.41 3.38 28.41
N ALA A 163 -16.51 2.74 29.59
CA ALA A 163 -15.55 1.75 30.04
C ALA A 163 -15.46 0.52 29.11
N GLY A 164 -16.50 0.20 28.34
CA GLY A 164 -16.50 -0.87 27.36
C GLY A 164 -15.60 -0.61 26.15
N ARG A 165 -15.24 0.65 25.92
CA ARG A 165 -14.32 1.09 24.86
C ARG A 165 -13.00 1.65 25.39
N ALA A 166 -12.74 1.48 26.68
CA ALA A 166 -11.54 1.99 27.32
C ALA A 166 -10.50 0.89 27.51
N VAL A 167 -9.24 1.22 27.25
CA VAL A 167 -8.08 0.36 27.50
C VAL A 167 -7.11 1.09 28.41
N LYS A 168 -6.70 0.47 29.52
CA LYS A 168 -5.68 0.99 30.42
C LYS A 168 -4.29 0.48 30.00
N THR A 169 -3.37 1.41 29.83
CA THR A 169 -1.95 1.17 29.61
C THR A 169 -1.14 1.77 30.76
N ARG A 170 0.18 1.66 30.71
CA ARG A 170 1.06 2.37 31.67
C ARG A 170 0.95 3.89 31.53
N THR A 171 0.72 4.40 30.34
CA THR A 171 0.78 5.85 30.03
C THR A 171 -0.56 6.56 30.08
N GLY A 172 -1.65 5.83 30.35
CA GLY A 172 -3.00 6.41 30.45
C GLY A 172 -4.13 5.41 30.20
N VAL A 173 -5.35 5.90 30.29
CA VAL A 173 -6.56 5.18 29.86
C VAL A 173 -7.06 5.83 28.57
N TYR A 174 -7.16 5.05 27.51
CA TYR A 174 -7.57 5.52 26.18
C TYR A 174 -8.94 5.00 25.82
N VAL A 175 -9.85 5.90 25.42
CA VAL A 175 -11.24 5.59 25.06
C VAL A 175 -11.38 5.65 23.55
N GLY A 176 -11.52 4.49 22.92
CA GLY A 176 -11.57 4.35 21.46
C GLY A 176 -12.90 4.72 20.82
N GLY A 177 -12.87 4.99 19.53
CA GLY A 177 -14.02 5.21 18.66
C GLY A 177 -14.42 3.96 17.89
N ASN A 178 -15.70 3.89 17.52
CA ASN A 178 -16.21 2.78 16.72
C ASN A 178 -16.23 3.16 15.23
N TYR A 179 -15.57 2.35 14.42
CA TYR A 179 -15.51 2.48 12.97
C TYR A 179 -16.05 1.19 12.35
N GLN A 180 -17.35 1.17 12.03
CA GLN A 180 -18.11 -0.02 11.60
C GLN A 180 -18.09 -1.09 12.71
N LYS A 181 -17.44 -2.25 12.49
CA LYS A 181 -17.28 -3.36 13.47
C LYS A 181 -15.89 -3.36 14.12
N THR A 182 -15.15 -2.28 13.96
CA THR A 182 -13.78 -2.11 14.44
C THR A 182 -13.73 -1.03 15.50
N LEU A 183 -13.11 -1.31 16.61
CA LEU A 183 -12.79 -0.35 17.66
C LEU A 183 -11.39 0.19 17.41
N CYS A 184 -11.27 1.48 17.10
CA CYS A 184 -9.99 2.12 16.86
C CYS A 184 -9.65 3.10 17.98
N PHE A 185 -8.37 3.10 18.35
CA PHE A 185 -7.75 4.03 19.26
C PHE A 185 -6.75 4.84 18.47
N LEU A 186 -7.04 6.10 18.20
CA LEU A 186 -6.29 6.96 17.32
C LEU A 186 -5.54 8.04 18.09
N GLY A 187 -4.31 8.36 17.67
CA GLY A 187 -3.52 9.45 18.22
C GLY A 187 -3.02 9.20 19.65
N ILE A 188 -2.74 7.94 20.02
CA ILE A 188 -2.12 7.61 21.31
C ILE A 188 -0.66 8.05 21.30
N PRO A 189 -0.18 8.91 22.21
CA PRO A 189 1.24 9.24 22.29
C PRO A 189 2.05 8.03 22.76
N TYR A 190 3.21 7.77 22.11
CA TYR A 190 4.13 6.71 22.50
C TYR A 190 5.43 7.25 23.09
N ALA A 191 5.71 8.54 22.93
CA ALA A 191 6.86 9.24 23.52
C ALA A 191 6.47 10.67 23.89
N MET A 192 7.32 11.33 24.67
CA MET A 192 7.16 12.75 25.01
C MET A 192 7.21 13.59 23.72
N PRO A 193 6.41 14.68 23.63
CA PRO A 193 6.46 15.60 22.50
C PRO A 193 7.89 16.12 22.24
N PRO A 194 8.45 15.96 21.03
CA PRO A 194 9.82 16.40 20.71
C PRO A 194 9.86 17.89 20.34
N VAL A 195 9.34 18.73 21.22
CA VAL A 195 9.22 20.19 21.05
C VAL A 195 10.16 20.96 21.96
N GLY A 196 10.52 22.18 21.59
CA GLY A 196 11.37 23.07 22.38
C GLY A 196 12.76 22.44 22.63
N GLU A 197 13.16 22.27 23.88
CA GLU A 197 14.44 21.68 24.25
C GLU A 197 14.61 20.21 23.84
N ARG A 198 13.51 19.49 23.51
CA ARG A 198 13.54 18.13 22.98
C ARG A 198 13.63 18.07 21.45
N ARG A 199 13.54 19.20 20.77
CA ARG A 199 13.78 19.24 19.31
C ARG A 199 15.17 18.68 19.02
N TRP A 200 15.27 17.78 18.03
CA TRP A 200 16.49 17.09 17.60
C TRP A 200 17.17 16.21 18.68
N LYS A 201 16.46 15.82 19.73
CA LYS A 201 16.92 14.82 20.71
C LYS A 201 16.18 13.50 20.55
N ALA A 202 16.78 12.42 21.06
CA ALA A 202 16.19 11.10 21.10
C ALA A 202 14.79 11.12 21.77
N PRO A 203 13.85 10.25 21.37
CA PRO A 203 12.54 10.19 21.99
C PRO A 203 12.65 9.78 23.47
N GLU A 204 11.92 10.49 24.33
CA GLU A 204 11.85 10.21 25.76
C GLU A 204 10.55 9.43 26.07
N ALA A 205 10.65 8.44 26.95
CA ALA A 205 9.49 7.65 27.38
C ALA A 205 8.48 8.53 28.15
N LEU A 206 7.19 8.25 27.92
CA LEU A 206 6.11 8.89 28.68
C LEU A 206 6.11 8.44 30.15
N PRO A 207 5.82 9.34 31.10
CA PRO A 207 5.60 8.97 32.49
C PRO A 207 4.35 8.09 32.63
N SER A 208 4.29 7.30 33.70
CA SER A 208 3.06 6.57 34.05
C SER A 208 1.95 7.54 34.39
N SER A 209 0.70 7.21 33.97
CA SER A 209 -0.47 8.06 34.14
C SER A 209 -1.73 7.24 34.29
N ASP A 210 -2.67 7.72 35.12
CA ASP A 210 -4.04 7.20 35.22
C ASP A 210 -5.07 8.16 34.57
N ARG A 211 -4.60 9.21 33.88
CA ARG A 211 -5.46 10.17 33.17
C ARG A 211 -6.19 9.46 32.04
N VAL A 212 -7.40 9.92 31.75
CA VAL A 212 -8.26 9.34 30.73
C VAL A 212 -8.31 10.28 29.53
N PHE A 213 -8.09 9.75 28.35
CA PHE A 213 -8.12 10.50 27.10
C PHE A 213 -9.10 9.87 26.12
N ASP A 214 -9.81 10.69 25.36
CA ASP A 214 -10.38 10.16 24.13
C ASP A 214 -9.22 9.80 23.15
N ALA A 215 -9.47 8.81 22.31
CA ALA A 215 -8.53 8.33 21.31
C ALA A 215 -9.31 8.05 20.02
N ILE A 216 -9.98 9.08 19.52
CA ILE A 216 -10.91 9.00 18.38
C ILE A 216 -10.46 9.83 17.18
N ASN A 217 -9.41 10.64 17.33
CA ASN A 217 -8.86 11.48 16.28
C ASN A 217 -7.39 11.12 16.06
N PHE A 218 -6.95 11.14 14.80
CA PHE A 218 -5.54 10.98 14.48
C PHE A 218 -4.69 12.07 15.16
N GLY A 219 -3.48 11.70 15.59
CA GLY A 219 -2.45 12.66 15.99
C GLY A 219 -2.02 13.50 14.81
N ALA A 220 -1.29 14.60 15.06
CA ALA A 220 -0.70 15.39 13.97
C ALA A 220 0.27 14.54 13.14
N SER A 221 0.30 14.76 11.84
CA SER A 221 1.41 14.31 11.01
C SER A 221 2.70 15.05 11.39
N ALA A 222 3.85 14.44 11.18
CA ALA A 222 5.14 15.11 11.33
C ALA A 222 5.23 16.34 10.41
N ILE A 223 6.02 17.33 10.81
CA ILE A 223 6.36 18.46 9.93
C ILE A 223 7.01 17.89 8.67
N GLN A 224 6.48 18.27 7.51
CA GLN A 224 6.87 17.68 6.23
C GLN A 224 6.79 18.66 5.09
N VAL A 225 7.49 18.33 4.01
CA VAL A 225 7.49 19.09 2.74
C VAL A 225 6.14 18.91 2.05
N GLU A 226 5.63 19.97 1.48
CA GLU A 226 4.35 19.92 0.77
C GLU A 226 4.56 19.61 -0.72
N HIS A 227 3.86 18.60 -1.20
CA HIS A 227 3.78 18.24 -2.62
C HIS A 227 2.36 18.44 -3.14
N LYS A 228 2.20 18.78 -4.42
CA LYS A 228 0.89 18.97 -5.06
C LYS A 228 -0.04 17.75 -4.88
N GLY A 229 0.53 16.56 -4.94
CA GLY A 229 -0.18 15.29 -4.81
C GLY A 229 -0.35 14.78 -3.39
N SER A 230 0.05 15.51 -2.35
CA SER A 230 -0.06 15.05 -0.98
C SER A 230 -1.52 15.01 -0.54
N ILE A 231 -2.02 13.81 -0.21
CA ILE A 231 -3.36 13.60 0.37
C ILE A 231 -3.45 14.20 1.78
N LEU A 232 -2.31 14.38 2.45
CA LEU A 232 -2.20 14.93 3.81
C LEU A 232 -2.02 16.45 3.85
N LYS A 233 -2.06 17.16 2.70
CA LYS A 233 -1.84 18.62 2.64
C LYS A 233 -2.75 19.44 3.57
N HIS A 234 -3.92 18.93 3.92
CA HIS A 234 -4.88 19.57 4.82
C HIS A 234 -4.88 18.97 6.23
N HIS A 235 -4.09 17.91 6.47
CA HIS A 235 -3.95 17.34 7.80
C HIS A 235 -3.00 18.18 8.65
N ARG A 236 -3.35 18.35 9.92
CA ARG A 236 -2.55 19.11 10.89
C ARG A 236 -1.14 18.52 11.00
N GLN A 237 -0.13 19.37 10.83
CA GLN A 237 1.27 19.04 11.03
C GLN A 237 1.76 19.64 12.35
N SER A 238 2.63 18.94 13.06
CA SER A 238 3.22 19.41 14.32
C SER A 238 4.55 18.69 14.57
N GLU A 239 5.47 19.32 15.30
CA GLU A 239 6.60 18.60 15.90
C GLU A 239 6.11 17.59 16.95
N ASP A 240 4.97 17.87 17.64
CA ASP A 240 4.27 16.92 18.50
C ASP A 240 3.49 15.91 17.64
N CYS A 241 4.22 14.97 17.05
CA CYS A 241 3.70 13.99 16.11
C CYS A 241 3.92 12.53 16.55
N LEU A 242 4.60 12.28 17.69
CA LEU A 242 4.97 10.93 18.12
C LEU A 242 3.76 10.16 18.69
N THR A 243 2.84 9.83 17.80
CA THR A 243 1.59 9.14 18.12
C THR A 243 1.41 7.88 17.27
N LEU A 244 0.65 6.92 17.83
CA LEU A 244 0.26 5.70 17.15
C LEU A 244 -1.25 5.50 17.17
N ASN A 245 -1.71 4.59 16.32
CA ASN A 245 -3.12 4.21 16.19
C ASN A 245 -3.22 2.69 16.31
N ILE A 246 -4.28 2.20 16.97
CA ILE A 246 -4.53 0.78 17.13
C ILE A 246 -5.97 0.49 16.72
N CYS A 247 -6.18 -0.46 15.82
CA CYS A 247 -7.50 -0.94 15.43
C CYS A 247 -7.64 -2.42 15.80
N VAL A 248 -8.74 -2.75 16.48
CA VAL A 248 -9.08 -4.10 16.93
C VAL A 248 -10.54 -4.41 16.63
N SER A 249 -10.90 -5.68 16.51
CA SER A 249 -12.31 -6.08 16.41
C SER A 249 -13.04 -5.76 17.74
N GLU A 250 -14.29 -5.27 17.66
CA GLU A 250 -15.16 -5.13 18.83
C GLU A 250 -15.41 -6.48 19.53
N LYS A 251 -15.33 -7.59 18.79
CA LYS A 251 -15.50 -8.94 19.34
C LYS A 251 -14.26 -9.32 20.14
N LYS A 252 -14.42 -9.38 21.46
CA LYS A 252 -13.37 -9.90 22.36
C LYS A 252 -13.18 -11.41 22.15
N THR A 253 -11.93 -11.84 22.19
CA THR A 253 -11.53 -13.26 22.15
C THR A 253 -10.61 -13.54 23.33
N ASP A 254 -10.61 -14.76 23.83
CA ASP A 254 -9.73 -15.18 24.93
C ASP A 254 -8.29 -15.42 24.45
N THR A 255 -8.09 -15.57 23.12
CA THR A 255 -6.77 -15.77 22.52
C THR A 255 -6.18 -14.43 22.08
N LYS A 256 -4.89 -14.22 22.36
CA LYS A 256 -4.13 -13.10 21.85
C LYS A 256 -3.98 -13.20 20.33
N LYS A 257 -4.10 -12.07 19.64
CA LYS A 257 -4.13 -11.98 18.17
C LYS A 257 -2.78 -11.56 17.62
N PRO A 258 -2.38 -12.02 16.42
CA PRO A 258 -1.20 -11.49 15.74
C PRO A 258 -1.37 -9.99 15.47
N VAL A 259 -0.25 -9.28 15.55
CA VAL A 259 -0.19 -7.82 15.41
C VAL A 259 0.49 -7.46 14.10
N LEU A 260 -0.16 -6.62 13.30
CA LEU A 260 0.42 -6.01 12.11
C LEU A 260 0.76 -4.55 12.41
N VAL A 261 2.04 -4.18 12.31
CA VAL A 261 2.52 -2.82 12.55
C VAL A 261 2.96 -2.20 11.24
N LEU A 262 2.29 -1.12 10.82
CA LEU A 262 2.53 -0.44 9.56
C LEU A 262 3.54 0.71 9.74
N PHE A 263 4.56 0.72 8.87
CA PHE A 263 5.51 1.80 8.63
C PHE A 263 5.10 2.55 7.37
N HIS A 264 4.68 3.80 7.50
CA HIS A 264 4.16 4.55 6.36
C HIS A 264 5.26 4.92 5.33
N PRO A 265 4.91 5.04 4.04
CA PRO A 265 5.80 5.53 2.98
C PRO A 265 5.96 7.05 3.01
N GLY A 266 6.78 7.60 2.09
CA GLY A 266 6.91 9.03 1.83
C GLY A 266 8.35 9.55 1.84
N ASP A 267 9.30 8.71 1.46
CA ASP A 267 10.73 9.06 1.24
C ASP A 267 11.38 9.80 2.42
N PHE A 268 10.99 9.45 3.64
CA PHE A 268 11.44 10.09 4.89
C PHE A 268 11.18 11.61 4.97
N THR A 269 10.50 12.20 4.01
CA THR A 269 10.24 13.64 3.91
C THR A 269 8.76 14.00 4.01
N SER A 270 7.87 13.04 3.81
CA SER A 270 6.42 13.20 3.83
C SER A 270 5.71 11.93 4.32
N GLY A 271 4.38 11.94 4.34
CA GLY A 271 3.56 10.81 4.74
C GLY A 271 3.02 10.89 6.16
N GLY A 272 2.28 9.88 6.56
CA GLY A 272 1.70 9.77 7.89
C GLY A 272 0.50 8.82 7.96
N THR A 273 0.09 8.51 9.17
CA THR A 273 -0.94 7.49 9.44
C THR A 273 -2.36 7.93 9.14
N ALA A 274 -2.58 9.23 8.89
CA ALA A 274 -3.88 9.76 8.50
C ALA A 274 -4.16 9.64 6.98
N ASP A 275 -3.25 9.02 6.21
CA ASP A 275 -3.51 8.67 4.81
C ASP A 275 -4.60 7.60 4.73
N PRO A 276 -5.74 7.86 4.05
CA PRO A 276 -6.82 6.90 3.91
C PRO A 276 -6.41 5.56 3.31
N LEU A 277 -5.37 5.54 2.45
CA LEU A 277 -4.82 4.31 1.87
C LEU A 277 -4.31 3.35 2.96
N LEU A 278 -3.86 3.89 4.09
CA LEU A 278 -3.19 3.17 5.17
C LEU A 278 -4.11 2.89 6.38
N TYR A 279 -5.42 3.13 6.27
CA TYR A 279 -6.36 2.92 7.39
C TYR A 279 -6.51 1.45 7.75
N GLY A 280 -6.12 1.10 8.98
CA GLY A 280 -6.20 -0.27 9.49
C GLY A 280 -7.59 -0.75 9.87
N SER A 281 -8.57 0.17 10.04
CA SER A 281 -9.95 -0.21 10.38
C SER A 281 -10.60 -1.11 9.34
N ILE A 282 -10.33 -0.89 8.05
CA ILE A 282 -10.87 -1.70 6.95
C ILE A 282 -10.24 -3.08 6.98
N PHE A 283 -8.91 -3.17 7.16
CA PHE A 283 -8.19 -4.44 7.28
C PHE A 283 -8.74 -5.29 8.44
N VAL A 284 -8.87 -4.71 9.65
CA VAL A 284 -9.38 -5.42 10.83
C VAL A 284 -10.86 -5.79 10.69
N ASN A 285 -11.68 -4.97 10.02
CA ASN A 285 -13.08 -5.32 9.73
C ASN A 285 -13.18 -6.57 8.84
N GLY A 286 -12.28 -6.73 7.87
CA GLY A 286 -12.17 -7.93 7.04
C GLY A 286 -11.52 -9.12 7.78
N HIS A 287 -10.61 -8.85 8.72
CA HIS A 287 -9.79 -9.83 9.44
C HIS A 287 -9.85 -9.64 10.96
N PRO A 288 -11.01 -9.94 11.60
CA PRO A 288 -11.28 -9.60 12.99
C PRO A 288 -10.37 -10.30 14.03
N ASP A 289 -9.62 -11.31 13.60
CA ASP A 289 -8.68 -12.04 14.45
C ASP A 289 -7.25 -11.47 14.39
N THR A 290 -7.10 -10.21 13.96
CA THR A 290 -5.84 -9.46 13.92
C THR A 290 -5.94 -8.18 14.74
N VAL A 291 -4.77 -7.62 15.11
CA VAL A 291 -4.61 -6.25 15.62
C VAL A 291 -3.78 -5.47 14.63
N PHE A 292 -4.23 -4.28 14.27
CA PHE A 292 -3.49 -3.39 13.37
C PHE A 292 -2.98 -2.18 14.14
N VAL A 293 -1.71 -1.82 13.91
CA VAL A 293 -1.05 -0.64 14.48
C VAL A 293 -0.42 0.17 13.37
N SER A 294 -0.51 1.49 13.44
CA SER A 294 0.26 2.43 12.63
C SER A 294 0.77 3.56 13.50
N PHE A 295 1.87 4.20 13.12
CA PHE A 295 2.48 5.27 13.93
C PHE A 295 3.14 6.31 13.03
N ASN A 296 3.20 7.57 13.52
CA ASN A 296 3.98 8.64 12.92
C ASN A 296 5.36 8.69 13.57
N TYR A 297 6.35 9.15 12.81
CA TYR A 297 7.72 9.39 13.25
C TYR A 297 8.24 10.69 12.62
N ARG A 298 9.29 11.29 13.18
CA ARG A 298 9.85 12.55 12.66
C ARG A 298 10.43 12.35 11.26
N LEU A 299 10.22 13.36 10.41
CA LEU A 299 10.57 13.37 9.01
C LEU A 299 11.52 14.51 8.67
N GLY A 300 12.16 14.40 7.50
CA GLY A 300 12.98 15.44 6.93
C GLY A 300 14.09 15.91 7.88
N ILE A 301 14.31 17.21 7.93
CA ILE A 301 15.33 17.83 8.81
C ILE A 301 15.04 17.66 10.30
N PHE A 302 13.82 17.28 10.70
CA PHE A 302 13.48 16.98 12.11
C PHE A 302 13.80 15.55 12.50
N GLY A 303 13.97 14.65 11.52
CA GLY A 303 14.19 13.22 11.75
C GLY A 303 15.55 12.67 11.31
N PHE A 304 16.21 13.31 10.33
CA PHE A 304 17.36 12.73 9.64
C PHE A 304 18.38 13.78 9.20
N ILE A 305 19.17 14.33 10.15
CA ILE A 305 20.17 15.36 9.85
C ILE A 305 21.37 15.27 10.80
N ASP A 306 22.59 15.30 10.28
CA ASP A 306 23.82 15.27 11.06
C ASP A 306 24.36 16.69 11.32
N PHE A 307 24.19 17.14 12.55
CA PHE A 307 24.69 18.45 13.01
C PHE A 307 26.12 18.41 13.55
N SER A 308 26.82 17.26 13.58
CA SER A 308 28.07 17.05 14.31
C SER A 308 29.20 18.06 13.97
N GLU A 309 29.22 18.57 12.72
CA GLU A 309 30.20 19.58 12.30
C GLU A 309 29.76 21.04 12.52
N LEU A 310 28.55 21.27 13.03
CA LEU A 310 28.05 22.61 13.28
C LEU A 310 28.48 23.10 14.69
N PRO A 311 28.66 24.41 14.89
CA PRO A 311 28.88 24.99 16.23
C PRO A 311 27.70 24.61 17.16
N GLY A 312 28.00 23.90 18.25
CA GLY A 312 27.02 23.36 19.19
C GLY A 312 26.37 22.03 18.76
N GLY A 313 26.65 21.53 17.56
CA GLY A 313 26.06 20.31 16.99
C GLY A 313 26.41 19.02 17.73
N ALA A 314 27.58 18.98 18.41
CA ALA A 314 28.01 17.81 19.20
C ALA A 314 27.03 17.43 20.33
N ALA A 315 26.13 18.33 20.73
CA ALA A 315 25.07 18.05 21.72
C ALA A 315 23.89 17.27 21.17
N TYR A 316 23.87 17.00 19.85
CA TYR A 316 22.77 16.35 19.12
C TYR A 316 23.24 15.10 18.34
N PRO A 317 23.92 14.13 19.01
CA PRO A 317 24.52 12.99 18.30
C PRO A 317 23.47 12.08 17.64
N ASP A 318 22.26 12.03 18.18
CA ASP A 318 21.17 11.18 17.68
C ASP A 318 20.41 11.79 16.50
N ALA A 319 20.63 13.10 16.20
CA ALA A 319 19.85 13.84 15.20
C ALA A 319 19.92 13.22 13.79
N ILE A 320 20.99 12.51 13.49
CA ILE A 320 21.25 11.83 12.22
C ILE A 320 20.21 10.74 11.90
N ASN A 321 19.61 10.08 12.92
CA ASN A 321 18.71 8.94 12.76
C ASN A 321 17.50 8.98 13.73
N LEU A 322 17.02 10.17 14.09
CA LEU A 322 15.91 10.32 15.05
C LEU A 322 14.62 9.63 14.60
N GLY A 323 14.30 9.69 13.30
CA GLY A 323 13.13 9.00 12.80
C GLY A 323 13.19 7.48 13.02
N LEU A 324 14.38 6.87 12.95
CA LEU A 324 14.55 5.44 13.30
C LEU A 324 14.44 5.21 14.82
N LEU A 325 14.94 6.12 15.63
CA LEU A 325 14.79 6.05 17.09
C LEU A 325 13.31 6.19 17.51
N ASP A 326 12.55 7.04 16.84
CA ASP A 326 11.11 7.17 17.04
C ASP A 326 10.37 5.86 16.67
N GLN A 327 10.76 5.21 15.58
CA GLN A 327 10.21 3.92 15.16
C GLN A 327 10.53 2.80 16.18
N ILE A 328 11.74 2.79 16.72
CA ILE A 328 12.14 1.87 17.82
C ILE A 328 11.25 2.14 19.04
N ALA A 329 11.11 3.40 19.45
CA ALA A 329 10.28 3.76 20.61
C ALA A 329 8.79 3.37 20.42
N ALA A 330 8.26 3.51 19.20
CA ALA A 330 6.91 3.05 18.86
C ALA A 330 6.78 1.53 18.99
N LEU A 331 7.75 0.75 18.49
CA LEU A 331 7.77 -0.71 18.62
C LEU A 331 7.94 -1.15 20.08
N GLU A 332 8.79 -0.48 20.87
CA GLU A 332 8.94 -0.73 22.30
C GLU A 332 7.61 -0.50 23.02
N TRP A 333 6.92 0.62 22.71
CA TRP A 333 5.59 0.90 23.27
C TRP A 333 4.58 -0.18 22.89
N VAL A 334 4.58 -0.64 21.63
CA VAL A 334 3.69 -1.74 21.16
C VAL A 334 4.00 -3.02 21.93
N LYS A 335 5.27 -3.40 22.04
CA LYS A 335 5.72 -4.58 22.79
C LYS A 335 5.24 -4.57 24.24
N GLU A 336 5.30 -3.41 24.89
CA GLU A 336 4.87 -3.22 26.30
C GLU A 336 3.35 -3.26 26.47
N ASN A 337 2.58 -2.67 25.54
CA ASN A 337 1.18 -2.33 25.79
C ASN A 337 0.15 -3.11 24.96
N ILE A 338 0.54 -3.74 23.83
CA ILE A 338 -0.42 -4.29 22.85
C ILE A 338 -1.27 -5.43 23.41
N ALA A 339 -0.79 -6.10 24.45
CA ALA A 339 -1.54 -7.15 25.14
C ALA A 339 -2.85 -6.62 25.79
N ALA A 340 -2.88 -5.35 26.21
CA ALA A 340 -4.07 -4.71 26.75
C ALA A 340 -5.15 -4.51 25.68
N PHE A 341 -4.77 -4.44 24.41
CA PHE A 341 -5.65 -4.34 23.25
C PHE A 341 -5.98 -5.72 22.62
N GLY A 342 -5.54 -6.81 23.25
CA GLY A 342 -5.79 -8.19 22.79
C GLY A 342 -4.77 -8.69 21.77
N GLY A 343 -3.70 -7.93 21.51
CA GLY A 343 -2.59 -8.33 20.65
C GLY A 343 -1.57 -9.22 21.35
N ASP A 344 -0.83 -9.98 20.58
CA ASP A 344 0.27 -10.84 21.06
C ASP A 344 1.61 -10.13 20.85
N PRO A 345 2.32 -9.70 21.91
CA PRO A 345 3.61 -9.03 21.77
C PRO A 345 4.71 -9.93 21.20
N ASP A 346 4.52 -11.26 21.16
CA ASP A 346 5.46 -12.22 20.61
C ASP A 346 5.12 -12.64 19.17
N ARG A 347 4.05 -12.07 18.60
CA ARG A 347 3.63 -12.28 17.20
C ARG A 347 3.42 -10.94 16.48
N ILE A 348 4.49 -10.14 16.40
CA ILE A 348 4.51 -8.85 15.72
C ILE A 348 5.07 -9.05 14.31
N THR A 349 4.27 -8.71 13.31
CA THR A 349 4.68 -8.58 11.91
C THR A 349 4.75 -7.09 11.57
N VAL A 350 5.88 -6.63 11.06
CA VAL A 350 6.02 -5.27 10.53
C VAL A 350 5.75 -5.25 9.03
N LEU A 351 4.99 -4.27 8.55
CA LEU A 351 4.67 -4.04 7.15
C LEU A 351 5.15 -2.65 6.75
N GLY A 352 5.96 -2.56 5.72
CA GLY A 352 6.47 -1.29 5.23
C GLY A 352 6.40 -1.16 3.72
N PHE A 353 6.15 0.06 3.28
CA PHE A 353 6.19 0.47 1.87
C PHE A 353 7.24 1.55 1.68
N GLU A 354 8.00 1.51 0.58
CA GLU A 354 9.03 2.50 0.23
C GLU A 354 9.99 2.80 1.41
N SER A 355 10.01 4.04 1.89
CA SER A 355 10.82 4.46 3.05
C SER A 355 10.48 3.70 4.34
N GLY A 356 9.21 3.33 4.55
CA GLY A 356 8.82 2.44 5.64
C GLY A 356 9.43 1.05 5.51
N ALA A 357 9.51 0.52 4.29
CA ALA A 357 10.17 -0.74 4.00
C ALA A 357 11.70 -0.65 4.19
N THR A 358 12.31 0.45 3.73
CA THR A 358 13.73 0.76 4.02
C THR A 358 14.00 0.81 5.51
N SER A 359 13.14 1.50 6.30
CA SER A 359 13.25 1.54 7.76
C SER A 359 13.26 0.15 8.37
N ILE A 360 12.37 -0.74 7.94
CA ILE A 360 12.30 -2.12 8.44
C ILE A 360 13.62 -2.86 8.17
N CYS A 361 14.21 -2.72 6.98
CA CYS A 361 15.51 -3.31 6.66
C CYS A 361 16.61 -2.79 7.59
N LEU A 362 16.68 -1.48 7.81
CA LEU A 362 17.67 -0.87 8.69
C LEU A 362 17.49 -1.32 10.15
N LEU A 363 16.25 -1.36 10.64
CA LEU A 363 15.93 -1.82 12.00
C LEU A 363 16.20 -3.32 12.17
N ALA A 364 16.03 -4.14 11.15
CA ALA A 364 16.39 -5.55 11.20
C ALA A 364 17.91 -5.78 11.37
N ALA A 365 18.73 -4.84 10.92
CA ALA A 365 20.18 -4.85 11.16
C ALA A 365 20.62 -4.15 12.46
N CYS A 366 19.68 -3.47 13.14
CA CYS A 366 19.94 -2.66 14.33
C CYS A 366 19.83 -3.51 15.61
N GLU A 367 20.90 -3.61 16.40
CA GLU A 367 20.90 -4.39 17.66
C GLU A 367 19.83 -3.89 18.64
N ARG A 368 19.57 -2.56 18.66
CA ARG A 368 18.58 -1.96 19.56
C ARG A 368 17.14 -2.35 19.22
N ALA A 369 16.86 -2.71 17.96
CA ALA A 369 15.54 -3.15 17.52
C ALA A 369 15.34 -4.68 17.62
N LYS A 370 16.36 -5.42 18.06
CA LYS A 370 16.32 -6.88 18.13
C LYS A 370 15.21 -7.39 19.04
N GLY A 371 14.40 -8.33 18.51
CA GLY A 371 13.28 -8.93 19.22
C GLY A 371 12.02 -8.08 19.31
N LEU A 372 12.00 -6.87 18.75
CA LEU A 372 10.79 -6.03 18.70
C LEU A 372 9.76 -6.53 17.68
N PHE A 373 10.18 -7.30 16.67
CA PHE A 373 9.30 -7.97 15.72
C PHE A 373 9.90 -9.32 15.28
N GLN A 374 9.05 -10.23 14.80
CA GLN A 374 9.42 -11.57 14.40
C GLN A 374 9.28 -11.79 12.90
N LYS A 375 8.52 -10.94 12.22
CA LYS A 375 8.26 -11.05 10.79
C LYS A 375 8.25 -9.68 10.14
N ALA A 376 8.72 -9.61 8.90
CA ALA A 376 8.82 -8.38 8.13
C ALA A 376 8.27 -8.57 6.70
N TYR A 377 7.28 -7.76 6.33
CA TYR A 377 6.81 -7.63 4.96
C TYR A 377 7.31 -6.29 4.41
N VAL A 378 8.26 -6.37 3.50
CA VAL A 378 9.00 -5.24 2.93
C VAL A 378 8.59 -5.09 1.47
N PHE A 379 7.93 -3.99 1.10
CA PHE A 379 7.55 -3.74 -0.29
C PHE A 379 8.19 -2.46 -0.82
N ASN A 380 8.95 -2.58 -1.92
CA ASN A 380 9.56 -1.45 -2.63
C ASN A 380 10.51 -0.60 -1.77
N GLY A 381 11.29 -1.19 -0.89
CA GLY A 381 12.29 -0.48 -0.08
C GLY A 381 13.41 -1.39 0.39
N SER A 382 14.63 -0.89 0.38
CA SER A 382 15.83 -1.64 0.74
C SER A 382 16.89 -0.69 1.33
N PRO A 383 17.97 -1.21 1.94
CA PRO A 383 19.05 -0.37 2.47
C PRO A 383 19.68 0.59 1.44
N VAL A 384 19.52 0.34 0.14
CA VAL A 384 20.05 1.21 -0.93
C VAL A 384 19.51 2.64 -0.89
N SER A 385 18.35 2.85 -0.25
CA SER A 385 17.73 4.18 -0.08
C SER A 385 18.23 4.95 1.15
N ALA A 386 19.17 4.39 1.93
CA ALA A 386 19.82 5.07 3.05
C ALA A 386 21.14 5.70 2.62
N TYR A 387 21.60 6.74 3.34
CA TYR A 387 22.94 7.25 3.13
C TYR A 387 24.00 6.25 3.63
N GLU A 388 24.96 5.93 2.79
CA GLU A 388 26.06 5.05 3.14
C GLU A 388 27.03 5.69 4.15
N SER A 389 27.06 7.03 4.20
CA SER A 389 27.92 7.78 5.12
C SER A 389 27.27 9.09 5.58
N PRO A 390 27.71 9.64 6.74
CA PRO A 390 27.21 10.90 7.27
C PRO A 390 27.50 12.15 6.39
N ALA A 391 28.36 12.06 5.38
CA ALA A 391 28.82 13.23 4.62
C ALA A 391 27.67 14.00 3.94
N ALA A 392 26.70 13.30 3.33
CA ALA A 392 25.56 13.93 2.69
C ALA A 392 24.65 14.64 3.71
N SER A 393 24.42 14.01 4.85
CA SER A 393 23.61 14.57 5.94
C SER A 393 24.26 15.81 6.56
N ARG A 394 25.60 15.81 6.73
CA ARG A 394 26.37 17.00 7.18
C ARG A 394 26.33 18.13 6.17
N ALA A 395 26.38 17.82 4.86
CA ALA A 395 26.23 18.83 3.81
C ALA A 395 24.83 19.48 3.86
N LEU A 396 23.78 18.68 4.11
CA LEU A 396 22.42 19.17 4.31
C LEU A 396 22.34 20.11 5.52
N ALA A 397 22.98 19.76 6.65
CA ALA A 397 23.02 20.60 7.86
C ALA A 397 23.67 21.97 7.58
N LYS A 398 24.77 22.01 6.82
CA LYS A 398 25.39 23.27 6.38
C LYS A 398 24.49 24.10 5.48
N SER A 399 23.78 23.44 4.56
CA SER A 399 22.80 24.10 3.69
C SER A 399 21.62 24.67 4.49
N LEU A 400 21.20 24.00 5.55
CA LEU A 400 20.15 24.49 6.45
C LEU A 400 20.58 25.77 7.17
N LEU A 401 21.82 25.87 7.71
CA LEU A 401 22.34 27.10 8.29
C LEU A 401 22.34 28.26 7.26
N GLN A 402 22.79 27.98 6.04
CA GLN A 402 22.81 28.99 4.97
C GLN A 402 21.40 29.48 4.63
N GLU A 403 20.44 28.56 4.47
CA GLU A 403 19.07 28.90 4.12
C GLU A 403 18.36 29.69 5.23
N THR A 404 18.62 29.34 6.49
CA THR A 404 18.03 30.01 7.65
C THR A 404 18.81 31.25 8.10
N GLN A 405 19.95 31.53 7.49
CA GLN A 405 20.85 32.62 7.87
C GLN A 405 21.29 32.55 9.35
N THR A 406 21.46 31.35 9.87
CA THR A 406 21.96 31.05 11.23
C THR A 406 23.39 30.54 11.17
N ALA A 407 24.11 30.59 12.30
CA ALA A 407 25.51 30.16 12.39
C ALA A 407 25.73 29.02 13.40
N THR A 408 24.77 28.78 14.29
CA THR A 408 24.92 27.84 15.42
C THR A 408 23.65 27.01 15.63
N MET A 409 23.76 25.89 16.34
CA MET A 409 22.62 25.10 16.77
C MET A 409 21.70 25.85 17.72
N GLU A 410 22.24 26.74 18.57
CA GLU A 410 21.43 27.56 19.47
C GLU A 410 20.49 28.46 18.68
N GLU A 411 21.00 29.14 17.65
CA GLU A 411 20.20 29.96 16.76
C GLU A 411 19.13 29.16 16.01
N LEU A 412 19.48 27.95 15.49
CA LEU A 412 18.51 27.05 14.85
C LEU A 412 17.39 26.63 15.81
N LEU A 413 17.69 26.34 17.07
CA LEU A 413 16.70 25.96 18.08
C LEU A 413 15.68 27.05 18.37
N HIS A 414 16.07 28.32 18.25
CA HIS A 414 15.20 29.47 18.48
C HIS A 414 14.26 29.76 17.30
N LEU A 415 14.50 29.15 16.12
CA LEU A 415 13.61 29.31 14.99
C LEU A 415 12.25 28.61 15.25
N SER A 416 11.21 29.26 14.77
CA SER A 416 9.86 28.66 14.76
C SER A 416 9.80 27.45 13.86
N THR A 417 8.84 26.57 14.11
CA THR A 417 8.54 25.43 13.25
C THR A 417 8.28 25.85 11.79
N GLU A 418 7.59 26.98 11.59
CA GLU A 418 7.26 27.49 10.26
C GLU A 418 8.50 27.98 9.49
N GLU A 419 9.46 28.63 10.17
CA GLU A 419 10.73 29.04 9.56
C GLU A 419 11.55 27.82 9.12
N LEU A 420 11.66 26.81 9.99
CA LEU A 420 12.35 25.56 9.67
C LEU A 420 11.65 24.80 8.55
N LYS A 421 10.30 24.74 8.55
CA LYS A 421 9.51 24.12 7.49
C LYS A 421 9.74 24.84 6.14
N ALA A 422 9.76 26.16 6.14
CA ALA A 422 10.04 26.96 4.94
C ALA A 422 11.44 26.70 4.37
N ALA A 423 12.45 26.57 5.24
CA ALA A 423 13.81 26.19 4.84
C ALA A 423 13.85 24.76 4.28
N ALA A 424 13.23 23.80 4.95
CA ALA A 424 13.12 22.42 4.47
C ALA A 424 12.44 22.35 3.09
N GLN A 425 11.39 23.16 2.85
CA GLN A 425 10.70 23.22 1.56
C GLN A 425 11.62 23.68 0.42
N LYS A 426 12.56 24.55 0.68
CA LYS A 426 13.55 24.99 -0.33
C LYS A 426 14.66 23.95 -0.53
N LEU A 427 14.99 23.21 0.51
CA LEU A 427 16.02 22.17 0.50
C LEU A 427 15.48 20.78 0.12
N TRP A 428 14.20 20.65 -0.22
CA TRP A 428 13.52 19.35 -0.39
C TRP A 428 14.18 18.42 -1.41
N ARG A 429 14.93 18.96 -2.38
CA ARG A 429 15.70 18.18 -3.37
C ARG A 429 16.96 17.53 -2.77
N ASN A 430 17.41 18.01 -1.62
CA ASN A 430 18.48 17.38 -0.84
C ASN A 430 17.80 16.34 0.04
N MET A 431 17.79 15.08 -0.40
CA MET A 431 17.10 13.99 0.29
C MET A 431 17.49 13.91 1.77
N CYS A 432 16.50 13.91 2.67
CA CYS A 432 16.69 13.49 4.05
C CYS A 432 16.45 11.99 4.11
N ALA A 433 17.45 11.22 4.48
CA ALA A 433 17.36 9.78 4.61
C ALA A 433 18.11 9.30 5.85
N PRO A 434 17.76 8.13 6.40
CA PRO A 434 18.57 7.47 7.42
C PRO A 434 20.01 7.28 6.94
N THR A 435 20.94 7.29 7.88
CA THR A 435 22.36 7.14 7.59
C THR A 435 22.91 5.86 8.23
N CYS A 436 23.71 5.10 7.49
CA CYS A 436 24.52 4.00 8.00
C CYS A 436 25.70 4.59 8.77
N ASP A 437 25.43 4.99 10.04
CA ASP A 437 26.35 5.77 10.90
C ASP A 437 27.40 4.92 11.60
N GLY A 438 27.31 3.61 11.51
CA GLY A 438 28.18 2.66 12.21
C GLY A 438 27.91 2.55 13.71
N ALA A 439 26.94 3.30 14.24
CA ALA A 439 26.56 3.31 15.67
C ALA A 439 25.17 2.73 15.90
N LEU A 440 24.11 3.39 15.45
CA LEU A 440 22.75 2.86 15.50
C LEU A 440 22.54 1.85 14.37
N ILE A 441 22.94 2.21 13.17
CA ILE A 441 22.82 1.38 11.96
C ILE A 441 24.22 0.97 11.52
N PRO A 442 24.47 -0.34 11.27
CA PRO A 442 25.76 -0.80 10.76
C PRO A 442 26.21 -0.01 9.54
N ALA A 443 27.51 0.28 9.43
CA ALA A 443 28.07 0.98 8.27
C ALA A 443 27.84 0.19 6.96
N ASP A 444 27.82 -1.14 7.05
CA ASP A 444 27.42 -2.04 5.95
C ASP A 444 26.29 -2.95 6.42
N VAL A 445 25.06 -2.59 6.05
CA VAL A 445 23.83 -3.31 6.40
C VAL A 445 23.77 -4.67 5.71
N TYR A 446 24.25 -4.77 4.47
CA TYR A 446 24.23 -6.03 3.73
C TYR A 446 25.19 -7.05 4.33
N GLN A 447 26.39 -6.61 4.74
CA GLN A 447 27.33 -7.47 5.47
C GLN A 447 26.80 -7.85 6.86
N ALA A 448 26.09 -6.94 7.54
CA ALA A 448 25.42 -7.26 8.80
C ALA A 448 24.35 -8.34 8.63
N PHE A 449 23.54 -8.29 7.57
CA PHE A 449 22.57 -9.34 7.22
C PHE A 449 23.26 -10.67 7.00
N ARG A 450 24.30 -10.72 6.18
CA ARG A 450 25.09 -11.92 5.93
C ARG A 450 25.65 -12.53 7.21
N ASN A 451 26.00 -11.69 8.17
CA ASN A 451 26.51 -12.10 9.49
C ASN A 451 25.41 -12.48 10.50
N GLY A 452 24.13 -12.52 10.06
CA GLY A 452 23.00 -12.93 10.90
C GLY A 452 22.45 -11.85 11.83
N ALA A 453 22.66 -10.56 11.56
CA ALA A 453 22.13 -9.46 12.38
C ALA A 453 20.61 -9.54 12.56
N ALA A 454 19.88 -9.97 11.52
CA ALA A 454 18.43 -10.13 11.54
C ALA A 454 17.96 -11.53 11.99
N SER A 455 18.80 -12.31 12.66
CA SER A 455 18.47 -13.67 13.08
C SER A 455 17.15 -13.74 13.87
N GLY A 456 16.29 -14.70 13.53
CA GLY A 456 14.97 -14.90 14.15
C GLY A 456 13.85 -14.07 13.54
N VAL A 457 14.09 -13.39 12.42
CA VAL A 457 13.06 -12.68 11.65
C VAL A 457 12.84 -13.36 10.31
N ASP A 458 11.58 -13.67 9.98
CA ASP A 458 11.16 -14.12 8.65
C ASP A 458 10.83 -12.91 7.76
N PHE A 459 11.14 -13.00 6.47
CA PHE A 459 10.94 -11.89 5.53
C PHE A 459 10.10 -12.26 4.32
N ILE A 460 9.23 -11.34 3.91
CA ILE A 460 8.70 -11.24 2.55
C ILE A 460 9.23 -9.95 1.94
N PHE A 461 9.88 -10.03 0.79
CA PHE A 461 10.24 -8.89 -0.04
C PHE A 461 9.35 -8.82 -1.26
N GLY A 462 8.76 -7.66 -1.51
CA GLY A 462 7.96 -7.39 -2.70
C GLY A 462 8.64 -6.39 -3.62
N ILE A 463 8.81 -6.79 -4.87
CA ILE A 463 9.39 -5.97 -5.94
C ILE A 463 8.25 -5.48 -6.83
N PRO A 464 8.06 -4.16 -7.02
CA PRO A 464 7.10 -3.63 -7.99
C PRO A 464 7.64 -3.78 -9.42
N GLY A 465 6.75 -4.05 -10.37
CA GLY A 465 7.13 -4.16 -11.79
C GLY A 465 7.03 -2.84 -12.56
N ASN A 466 6.47 -1.77 -11.99
CA ASN A 466 6.31 -0.48 -12.68
C ASN A 466 6.09 0.69 -11.70
N GLU A 467 7.00 0.85 -10.73
CA GLU A 467 6.92 1.87 -9.68
C GLU A 467 7.25 3.27 -10.20
N THR A 468 8.20 3.38 -11.10
CA THR A 468 8.62 4.68 -11.63
C THR A 468 7.48 5.44 -12.31
N GLN A 469 6.53 4.72 -12.92
CA GLN A 469 5.32 5.31 -13.49
C GLN A 469 4.35 5.80 -12.40
N VAL A 470 4.29 5.12 -11.23
CA VAL A 470 3.52 5.58 -10.06
C VAL A 470 4.08 6.90 -9.56
N TYR A 471 5.39 7.02 -9.38
CA TYR A 471 6.05 8.26 -8.98
C TYR A 471 5.78 9.41 -9.95
N ARG A 472 5.86 9.16 -11.26
CA ARG A 472 5.51 10.15 -12.27
C ARG A 472 4.08 10.66 -12.12
N SER A 473 3.15 9.77 -11.80
CA SER A 473 1.74 10.11 -11.61
C SER A 473 1.49 10.91 -10.33
N LEU A 474 2.23 10.60 -9.26
CA LEU A 474 2.10 11.28 -7.96
C LEU A 474 2.76 12.66 -7.94
N PHE A 475 3.96 12.79 -8.47
CA PHE A 475 4.78 14.02 -8.35
C PHE A 475 4.71 14.93 -9.57
N GLY A 476 4.14 14.45 -10.69
CA GLY A 476 4.09 15.17 -11.97
C GLY A 476 5.38 15.01 -12.79
N ALA A 477 5.25 15.17 -14.11
CA ALA A 477 6.31 14.83 -15.07
C ALA A 477 7.64 15.58 -14.85
N GLN A 478 7.60 16.86 -14.49
CA GLN A 478 8.83 17.65 -14.31
C GLN A 478 9.61 17.25 -13.05
N ASN A 479 8.93 17.14 -11.90
CA ASN A 479 9.58 16.73 -10.66
C ASN A 479 10.12 15.31 -10.76
N TYR A 480 9.37 14.42 -11.41
CA TYR A 480 9.79 13.05 -11.69
C TYR A 480 11.05 13.01 -12.58
N MET A 481 11.09 13.82 -13.65
CA MET A 481 12.26 13.94 -14.52
C MET A 481 13.51 14.35 -13.74
N ASP A 482 13.40 15.40 -12.94
CA ASP A 482 14.51 15.91 -12.12
C ASP A 482 15.02 14.83 -11.14
N ALA A 483 14.11 14.07 -10.51
CA ALA A 483 14.47 13.01 -9.58
C ALA A 483 15.18 11.84 -10.27
N VAL A 484 14.65 11.35 -11.40
CA VAL A 484 15.25 10.24 -12.17
C VAL A 484 16.62 10.60 -12.70
N PHE A 485 16.81 11.82 -13.25
CA PHE A 485 18.12 12.25 -13.75
C PHE A 485 19.13 12.39 -12.62
N GLY A 486 18.72 12.87 -11.45
CA GLY A 486 19.56 12.92 -10.26
C GLY A 486 19.96 11.52 -9.78
N ALA A 487 19.00 10.62 -9.64
CA ALA A 487 19.25 9.24 -9.21
C ALA A 487 20.23 8.50 -10.12
N VAL A 488 20.07 8.61 -11.46
CA VAL A 488 21.00 7.97 -12.40
C VAL A 488 22.41 8.57 -12.30
N ALA A 489 22.53 9.90 -12.16
CA ALA A 489 23.83 10.55 -11.99
C ALA A 489 24.53 10.13 -10.70
N ASP A 490 23.77 9.88 -9.63
CA ASP A 490 24.30 9.38 -8.37
C ASP A 490 24.74 7.92 -8.48
N LEU A 491 23.93 7.05 -9.10
CA LEU A 491 24.27 5.66 -9.35
C LEU A 491 25.60 5.48 -10.09
N GLN A 492 25.83 6.28 -11.14
CA GLN A 492 27.03 6.21 -11.95
C GLN A 492 28.33 6.52 -11.18
N LYS A 493 28.25 7.26 -10.06
CA LYS A 493 29.42 7.58 -9.22
C LYS A 493 29.97 6.38 -8.45
N TYR A 494 29.13 5.37 -8.22
CA TYR A 494 29.48 4.21 -7.37
C TYR A 494 29.81 2.95 -8.18
N MET A 495 29.62 2.97 -9.52
CA MET A 495 29.88 1.82 -10.39
C MET A 495 31.37 1.70 -10.74
N ASP A 496 31.84 0.46 -10.84
CA ASP A 496 33.13 0.19 -11.48
C ASP A 496 33.06 0.49 -13.00
N ASP A 497 34.23 0.63 -13.64
CA ASP A 497 34.32 1.01 -15.06
C ASP A 497 33.56 0.04 -15.99
N SER A 498 33.58 -1.27 -15.70
CA SER A 498 32.89 -2.29 -16.49
C SER A 498 31.38 -2.17 -16.41
N THR A 499 30.87 -2.02 -15.20
CA THR A 499 29.43 -1.83 -14.93
C THR A 499 28.94 -0.50 -15.49
N ALA A 500 29.71 0.58 -15.34
CA ALA A 500 29.39 1.89 -15.90
C ALA A 500 29.30 1.85 -17.43
N GLN A 501 30.23 1.13 -18.12
CA GLN A 501 30.17 0.94 -19.57
C GLN A 501 28.93 0.14 -20.00
N ALA A 502 28.58 -0.93 -19.29
CA ALA A 502 27.39 -1.73 -19.58
C ALA A 502 26.10 -0.92 -19.39
N VAL A 503 26.01 -0.13 -18.34
CA VAL A 503 24.89 0.80 -18.05
C VAL A 503 24.79 1.86 -19.13
N GLN A 504 25.91 2.48 -19.54
CA GLN A 504 25.89 3.48 -20.62
C GLN A 504 25.43 2.89 -21.95
N ALA A 505 25.93 1.71 -22.31
CA ALA A 505 25.49 1.01 -23.52
C ALA A 505 23.99 0.68 -23.52
N TYR A 506 23.46 0.27 -22.35
CA TYR A 506 22.02 0.08 -22.15
C TYR A 506 21.24 1.39 -22.33
N LEU A 507 21.66 2.47 -21.68
CA LEU A 507 21.01 3.78 -21.79
C LEU A 507 21.00 4.29 -23.24
N ASP A 508 22.10 4.16 -23.97
CA ASP A 508 22.20 4.57 -25.37
C ASP A 508 21.22 3.78 -26.26
N ALA A 509 21.17 2.46 -26.08
CA ALA A 509 20.26 1.59 -26.82
C ALA A 509 18.78 1.88 -26.52
N GLN A 510 18.43 2.05 -25.25
CA GLN A 510 17.05 2.34 -24.84
C GLN A 510 16.63 3.77 -25.26
N THR A 511 17.51 4.75 -25.16
CA THR A 511 17.24 6.12 -25.62
C THR A 511 16.95 6.16 -27.12
N ALA A 512 17.67 5.38 -27.91
CA ALA A 512 17.42 5.25 -29.35
C ALA A 512 16.08 4.57 -29.66
N ALA A 513 15.62 3.66 -28.80
CA ALA A 513 14.37 2.92 -28.98
C ALA A 513 13.13 3.66 -28.46
N SER A 514 13.28 4.55 -27.47
CA SER A 514 12.16 5.24 -26.81
C SER A 514 12.47 6.73 -26.54
N SER A 515 12.95 7.03 -25.34
CA SER A 515 13.39 8.38 -24.93
C SER A 515 14.42 8.27 -23.79
N GLU A 516 15.19 9.35 -23.59
CA GLU A 516 16.18 9.40 -22.50
C GLU A 516 15.51 9.26 -21.12
N LEU A 517 14.37 9.91 -20.91
CA LEU A 517 13.62 9.78 -19.65
C LEU A 517 13.17 8.35 -19.39
N GLU A 518 12.65 7.67 -20.39
CA GLU A 518 12.17 6.30 -20.25
C GLU A 518 13.34 5.33 -20.03
N ALA A 519 14.46 5.50 -20.75
CA ALA A 519 15.67 4.72 -20.53
C ALA A 519 16.19 4.85 -19.10
N LYS A 520 16.27 6.08 -18.57
CA LYS A 520 16.71 6.35 -17.20
C LYS A 520 15.70 5.88 -16.15
N SER A 521 14.41 5.98 -16.42
CA SER A 521 13.36 5.45 -15.56
C SER A 521 13.48 3.93 -15.41
N ASN A 522 13.66 3.23 -16.51
CA ASN A 522 13.86 1.77 -16.51
C ASN A 522 15.14 1.35 -15.79
N LEU A 523 16.21 2.15 -15.84
CA LEU A 523 17.41 1.90 -15.07
C LEU A 523 17.17 2.05 -13.56
N VAL A 524 16.46 3.11 -13.13
CA VAL A 524 16.10 3.32 -11.72
C VAL A 524 15.22 2.17 -11.22
N GLU A 525 14.24 1.72 -12.01
CA GLU A 525 13.40 0.56 -11.69
C GLU A 525 14.24 -0.69 -11.42
N GLN A 526 15.19 -1.00 -12.33
CA GLN A 526 16.10 -2.14 -12.16
C GLN A 526 16.96 -1.99 -10.91
N TRP A 527 17.48 -0.80 -10.64
CA TRP A 527 18.31 -0.56 -9.46
C TRP A 527 17.55 -0.75 -8.15
N LEU A 528 16.32 -0.26 -8.05
CA LEU A 528 15.46 -0.49 -6.88
C LEU A 528 15.16 -1.98 -6.70
N ALA A 529 14.83 -2.68 -7.78
CA ALA A 529 14.59 -4.12 -7.75
C ALA A 529 15.83 -4.91 -7.31
N LEU A 530 17.01 -4.52 -7.79
CA LEU A 530 18.29 -5.14 -7.42
C LEU A 530 18.62 -4.90 -5.93
N GLY A 531 18.32 -3.72 -5.39
CA GLY A 531 18.49 -3.44 -3.96
C GLY A 531 17.66 -4.38 -3.06
N LEU A 532 16.41 -4.65 -3.46
CA LEU A 532 15.54 -5.63 -2.78
C LEU A 532 16.06 -7.06 -2.92
N TYR A 533 16.48 -7.45 -4.12
CA TYR A 533 17.05 -8.76 -4.39
C TYR A 533 18.35 -9.00 -3.59
N ARG A 534 19.23 -7.99 -3.51
CA ARG A 534 20.45 -8.03 -2.71
C ARG A 534 20.14 -8.23 -1.22
N ALA A 535 19.16 -7.47 -0.69
CA ALA A 535 18.75 -7.62 0.70
C ALA A 535 18.24 -9.04 0.99
N ALA A 536 17.39 -9.59 0.11
CA ALA A 536 16.88 -10.96 0.20
C ALA A 536 18.02 -11.99 0.17
N ALA A 537 18.99 -11.83 -0.74
CA ALA A 537 20.15 -12.71 -0.86
C ALA A 537 21.01 -12.71 0.43
N LYS A 538 21.36 -11.51 0.94
CA LYS A 538 22.23 -11.39 2.13
C LYS A 538 21.53 -11.88 3.41
N LEU A 539 20.24 -11.69 3.53
CA LEU A 539 19.43 -12.26 4.63
C LEU A 539 19.38 -13.79 4.53
N SER A 540 19.18 -14.33 3.34
CA SER A 540 19.19 -15.79 3.13
C SER A 540 20.56 -16.39 3.43
N GLU A 541 21.67 -15.77 3.00
CA GLU A 541 23.04 -16.13 3.38
C GLU A 541 23.24 -16.10 4.91
N GLY A 542 22.60 -15.16 5.60
CA GLY A 542 22.60 -15.02 7.06
C GLY A 542 21.71 -16.02 7.81
N GLY A 543 21.02 -16.91 7.09
CA GLY A 543 20.19 -17.98 7.67
C GLY A 543 18.73 -17.59 7.95
N ASN A 544 18.26 -16.45 7.45
CA ASN A 544 16.86 -16.04 7.57
C ASN A 544 15.97 -16.79 6.56
N ASN A 545 14.70 -17.02 6.93
CA ASN A 545 13.67 -17.48 6.01
C ASN A 545 13.17 -16.27 5.20
N VAL A 546 13.44 -16.28 3.90
CA VAL A 546 13.15 -15.14 3.00
C VAL A 546 12.31 -15.61 1.83
N HIS A 547 11.19 -14.92 1.60
CA HIS A 547 10.35 -15.12 0.43
C HIS A 547 10.37 -13.86 -0.43
N LEU A 548 10.36 -14.03 -1.75
CA LEU A 548 10.42 -12.95 -2.71
C LEU A 548 9.15 -12.93 -3.56
N MET A 549 8.58 -11.75 -3.76
CA MET A 549 7.40 -11.53 -4.60
C MET A 549 7.70 -10.49 -5.68
N TYR A 550 7.21 -10.73 -6.89
CA TYR A 550 7.27 -9.78 -7.99
C TYR A 550 5.86 -9.40 -8.43
N TRP A 551 5.55 -8.11 -8.35
CA TRP A 551 4.24 -7.56 -8.71
C TRP A 551 4.21 -7.15 -10.18
N ASP A 552 3.68 -8.02 -11.04
CA ASP A 552 3.56 -7.83 -12.50
C ASP A 552 2.10 -7.55 -12.91
N VAL A 553 1.39 -6.78 -12.10
CA VAL A 553 0.01 -6.38 -12.37
C VAL A 553 0.01 -5.11 -13.21
N LYS A 554 -0.82 -5.08 -14.26
CA LYS A 554 -0.95 -3.90 -15.13
C LYS A 554 -2.11 -3.04 -14.66
N PRO A 555 -1.91 -1.72 -14.51
CA PRO A 555 -2.98 -0.83 -14.10
C PRO A 555 -4.04 -0.71 -15.18
N LEU A 556 -5.27 -0.39 -14.78
CA LEU A 556 -6.37 -0.11 -15.71
C LEU A 556 -6.06 1.09 -16.62
N ILE A 557 -5.36 2.07 -16.08
CA ILE A 557 -4.86 3.24 -16.81
C ILE A 557 -3.33 3.15 -16.83
N GLU A 558 -2.78 2.81 -17.98
CA GLU A 558 -1.34 2.53 -18.13
C GLU A 558 -0.44 3.69 -17.66
N SER A 559 -0.89 4.93 -17.82
CA SER A 559 -0.15 6.13 -17.40
C SER A 559 -0.04 6.31 -15.88
N LEU A 560 -0.82 5.57 -15.08
CA LEU A 560 -0.77 5.67 -13.62
C LEU A 560 0.26 4.74 -12.98
N GLY A 561 0.78 3.77 -13.74
CA GLY A 561 1.66 2.74 -13.19
C GLY A 561 0.92 1.73 -12.30
N SER A 562 1.66 0.74 -11.80
CA SER A 562 1.16 -0.25 -10.84
C SER A 562 2.30 -0.67 -9.92
N GLY A 563 2.13 -0.46 -8.63
CA GLY A 563 3.18 -0.72 -7.66
C GLY A 563 2.72 -0.51 -6.23
N THR A 564 3.43 0.28 -5.47
CA THR A 564 3.24 0.47 -4.03
C THR A 564 1.80 0.85 -3.65
N VAL A 565 1.17 1.77 -4.39
CA VAL A 565 -0.20 2.23 -4.10
C VAL A 565 -1.21 1.10 -4.26
N ASP A 566 -1.12 0.33 -5.36
CA ASP A 566 -2.02 -0.79 -5.63
C ASP A 566 -1.84 -1.92 -4.61
N VAL A 567 -0.58 -2.23 -4.27
CA VAL A 567 -0.25 -3.28 -3.29
C VAL A 567 -0.69 -2.89 -1.88
N ALA A 568 -0.47 -1.64 -1.47
CA ALA A 568 -0.94 -1.15 -0.17
C ALA A 568 -2.46 -1.25 -0.06
N ALA A 569 -3.19 -0.79 -1.09
CA ALA A 569 -4.64 -0.92 -1.15
C ALA A 569 -5.10 -2.38 -1.14
N ALA A 570 -4.45 -3.27 -1.89
CA ALA A 570 -4.78 -4.69 -1.96
C ALA A 570 -4.57 -5.38 -0.60
N LEU A 571 -3.42 -5.17 0.06
CA LEU A 571 -3.09 -5.74 1.36
C LEU A 571 -4.03 -5.25 2.46
N LEU A 572 -4.38 -3.96 2.45
CA LEU A 572 -5.21 -3.34 3.50
C LEU A 572 -6.70 -3.33 3.19
N GLY A 573 -7.11 -3.70 1.97
CA GLY A 573 -8.51 -3.74 1.54
C GLY A 573 -9.11 -2.36 1.25
N ASN A 574 -8.31 -1.31 1.05
CA ASN A 574 -8.73 0.09 0.94
C ASN A 574 -9.09 0.49 -0.50
N GLU A 575 -10.12 -0.14 -1.07
CA GLU A 575 -10.57 0.11 -2.45
C GLU A 575 -10.98 1.58 -2.69
N GLU A 576 -11.68 2.21 -1.73
CA GLU A 576 -12.12 3.60 -1.88
C GLU A 576 -10.93 4.57 -1.93
N ALA A 577 -9.94 4.34 -1.07
CA ALA A 577 -8.71 5.13 -1.09
C ALA A 577 -7.94 4.92 -2.40
N LEU A 578 -7.85 3.70 -2.92
CA LEU A 578 -7.21 3.42 -4.20
C LEU A 578 -7.86 4.19 -5.35
N GLN A 579 -9.21 4.35 -5.33
CA GLN A 579 -9.91 5.16 -6.32
C GLN A 579 -9.50 6.65 -6.27
N MET A 580 -9.11 7.18 -5.11
CA MET A 580 -8.57 8.54 -4.99
C MET A 580 -7.23 8.69 -5.72
N TYR A 581 -6.46 7.61 -5.83
CA TYR A 581 -5.22 7.55 -6.64
C TYR A 581 -5.47 7.18 -8.11
N GLY A 582 -6.75 7.15 -8.54
CA GLY A 582 -7.10 6.91 -9.94
C GLY A 582 -7.01 5.45 -10.39
N SER A 583 -6.80 4.51 -9.48
CA SER A 583 -6.72 3.08 -9.78
C SER A 583 -7.96 2.31 -9.30
N VAL A 584 -8.09 1.07 -9.72
CA VAL A 584 -9.22 0.19 -9.37
C VAL A 584 -8.66 -1.16 -8.91
N MET A 585 -9.12 -1.59 -7.75
CA MET A 585 -8.67 -2.83 -7.14
C MET A 585 -9.16 -4.06 -7.90
N ASN A 586 -8.24 -4.97 -8.19
CA ASN A 586 -8.58 -6.35 -8.53
C ASN A 586 -8.87 -7.11 -7.23
N LYS A 587 -10.15 -7.41 -6.97
CA LYS A 587 -10.59 -8.00 -5.70
C LYS A 587 -10.05 -9.42 -5.47
N ASP A 588 -9.97 -10.23 -6.51
CA ASP A 588 -9.46 -11.60 -6.39
C ASP A 588 -7.96 -11.58 -6.02
N LEU A 589 -7.22 -10.62 -6.59
CA LEU A 589 -5.81 -10.42 -6.27
C LEU A 589 -5.62 -9.85 -4.85
N ALA A 590 -6.48 -8.92 -4.43
CA ALA A 590 -6.47 -8.39 -3.07
C ALA A 590 -6.77 -9.49 -2.02
N GLU A 591 -7.77 -10.35 -2.25
CA GLU A 591 -8.06 -11.51 -1.40
C GLU A 591 -6.86 -12.45 -1.31
N THR A 592 -6.17 -12.69 -2.43
CA THR A 592 -4.95 -13.50 -2.48
C THR A 592 -3.84 -12.89 -1.63
N MET A 593 -3.59 -11.59 -1.79
CA MET A 593 -2.56 -10.86 -1.04
C MET A 593 -2.83 -10.85 0.46
N GLN A 594 -4.08 -10.59 0.86
CA GLN A 594 -4.48 -10.61 2.27
C GLN A 594 -4.36 -12.01 2.87
N THR A 595 -4.75 -13.04 2.12
CA THR A 595 -4.58 -14.45 2.54
C THR A 595 -3.12 -14.80 2.78
N LEU A 596 -2.21 -14.37 1.88
CA LEU A 596 -0.77 -14.55 2.05
C LEU A 596 -0.24 -13.84 3.28
N LEU A 597 -0.64 -12.57 3.46
CA LEU A 597 -0.24 -11.80 4.63
C LEU A 597 -0.67 -12.47 5.93
N LEU A 598 -1.93 -12.94 6.02
CA LEU A 598 -2.44 -13.62 7.21
C LEU A 598 -1.72 -14.94 7.47
N LYS A 599 -1.46 -15.76 6.44
CA LYS A 599 -0.66 -16.98 6.56
C LYS A 599 0.74 -16.66 7.07
N PHE A 600 1.39 -15.64 6.50
CA PHE A 600 2.70 -15.21 6.95
C PHE A 600 2.67 -14.76 8.42
N MET A 601 1.71 -13.91 8.83
CA MET A 601 1.56 -13.46 10.21
C MET A 601 1.39 -14.62 11.20
N ASN A 602 0.65 -15.66 10.80
CA ASN A 602 0.40 -16.83 11.64
C ASN A 602 1.52 -17.89 11.63
N GLY A 603 2.46 -17.81 10.69
CA GLY A 603 3.48 -18.84 10.49
C GLY A 603 2.98 -20.07 9.78
N ASP A 604 1.88 -19.94 9.04
CA ASP A 604 1.32 -21.02 8.22
C ASP A 604 2.13 -21.19 6.93
N ALA A 605 2.04 -22.38 6.31
CA ALA A 605 2.67 -22.64 5.03
C ALA A 605 2.14 -21.67 3.95
N LEU A 606 3.06 -21.07 3.18
CA LEU A 606 2.74 -20.12 2.12
C LEU A 606 2.35 -20.87 0.84
N GLN A 607 1.23 -21.57 0.89
CA GLN A 607 0.61 -22.21 -0.26
C GLN A 607 -0.56 -21.38 -0.75
N LEU A 608 -0.61 -21.15 -2.06
CA LEU A 608 -1.70 -20.50 -2.76
C LEU A 608 -2.41 -21.50 -3.65
N TYR A 609 -3.71 -21.53 -3.56
CA TYR A 609 -4.54 -22.31 -4.46
C TYR A 609 -5.03 -21.39 -5.59
N ARG A 610 -4.61 -21.67 -6.80
CA ARG A 610 -4.90 -20.89 -8.01
C ARG A 610 -6.39 -20.83 -8.39
N ASN A 611 -7.25 -21.55 -7.69
CA ASN A 611 -8.68 -21.68 -7.97
C ASN A 611 -9.47 -20.37 -7.92
N GLU A 612 -8.87 -19.28 -7.44
CA GLU A 612 -9.55 -17.99 -7.33
C GLU A 612 -9.42 -17.14 -8.60
N ILE A 613 -8.37 -17.32 -9.39
CA ILE A 613 -8.12 -16.54 -10.60
C ILE A 613 -8.39 -17.34 -11.89
N SER A 614 -8.09 -18.65 -11.96
CA SER A 614 -8.23 -19.45 -13.19
C SER A 614 -8.25 -20.97 -13.04
N GLY A 615 -8.62 -21.52 -11.86
CA GLY A 615 -8.75 -22.98 -11.60
C GLY A 615 -7.53 -23.81 -12.03
N ILE A 616 -6.97 -24.54 -11.16
CA ILE A 616 -6.42 -25.89 -11.28
C ILE A 616 -5.22 -26.19 -10.39
N ASP A 617 -4.22 -25.33 -10.12
CA ASP A 617 -3.03 -25.80 -9.40
C ASP A 617 -2.69 -24.99 -8.15
N ALA A 618 -2.26 -25.69 -7.07
CA ALA A 618 -1.64 -25.07 -5.92
C ALA A 618 -0.24 -24.58 -6.31
N VAL A 619 0.11 -23.35 -5.95
CA VAL A 619 1.46 -22.82 -6.06
C VAL A 619 2.06 -22.78 -4.67
N ASP A 620 3.10 -23.57 -4.44
CA ASP A 620 3.94 -23.45 -3.27
C ASP A 620 4.84 -22.22 -3.45
N TRP A 621 4.74 -21.27 -2.53
CA TRP A 621 5.66 -20.16 -2.55
C TRP A 621 6.98 -20.59 -1.91
N GLU A 622 7.90 -21.00 -2.76
CA GLU A 622 9.22 -21.42 -2.36
C GLU A 622 10.05 -20.22 -1.83
N PRO A 623 10.93 -20.43 -0.85
CA PRO A 623 11.83 -19.39 -0.38
C PRO A 623 12.82 -18.96 -1.46
N PHE A 624 13.49 -17.79 -1.23
CA PHE A 624 14.57 -17.28 -2.08
C PHE A 624 15.56 -18.40 -2.48
N PRO A 625 16.02 -18.47 -3.74
CA PRO A 625 16.01 -17.40 -4.75
C PRO A 625 14.77 -17.36 -5.68
N ARG A 626 13.78 -18.20 -5.48
CA ARG A 626 12.55 -18.16 -6.29
C ARG A 626 11.63 -17.05 -5.82
N ALA A 627 10.86 -16.49 -6.74
CA ALA A 627 9.89 -15.46 -6.43
C ALA A 627 8.47 -15.86 -6.85
N LEU A 628 7.49 -15.46 -6.07
CA LEU A 628 6.09 -15.51 -6.44
C LEU A 628 5.80 -14.37 -7.42
N ILE A 629 5.50 -14.70 -8.68
CA ILE A 629 5.09 -13.74 -9.69
C ILE A 629 3.58 -13.58 -9.64
N LEU A 630 3.14 -12.37 -9.31
CA LEU A 630 1.72 -12.01 -9.27
C LEU A 630 1.37 -11.14 -10.48
N SER A 631 0.53 -11.66 -11.37
CA SER A 631 -0.04 -10.90 -12.48
C SER A 631 -1.56 -11.10 -12.54
N GLU A 632 -2.26 -10.35 -13.41
CA GLU A 632 -3.73 -10.45 -13.54
C GLU A 632 -4.23 -11.86 -13.87
N ASP A 633 -3.45 -12.61 -14.65
CA ASP A 633 -3.84 -13.90 -15.20
C ASP A 633 -2.91 -15.07 -14.80
N LYS A 634 -1.82 -14.80 -14.07
CA LYS A 634 -0.81 -15.79 -13.72
C LYS A 634 -0.34 -15.66 -12.28
N LEU A 635 -0.17 -16.82 -11.69
CA LEU A 635 0.47 -17.01 -10.41
C LEU A 635 1.54 -18.09 -10.60
N LEU A 636 2.81 -17.71 -10.52
CA LEU A 636 3.96 -18.59 -10.77
C LEU A 636 4.99 -18.44 -9.66
N CYS A 637 5.76 -19.48 -9.38
CA CYS A 637 6.94 -19.39 -8.54
C CYS A 637 8.17 -19.80 -9.36
N GLU A 638 9.00 -18.82 -9.71
CA GLU A 638 10.15 -19.01 -10.62
C GLU A 638 11.32 -18.06 -10.28
N PRO A 639 12.54 -18.30 -10.78
CA PRO A 639 13.63 -17.32 -10.72
C PRO A 639 13.23 -16.02 -11.44
N ILE A 640 13.72 -14.86 -10.94
CA ILE A 640 13.32 -13.55 -11.47
C ILE A 640 14.48 -12.68 -11.97
N GLU A 641 15.70 -13.21 -11.98
CA GLU A 641 16.90 -12.45 -12.33
C GLU A 641 16.76 -11.74 -13.69
N ASP A 642 16.25 -12.46 -14.70
CA ASP A 642 16.01 -11.91 -16.04
C ASP A 642 14.86 -10.87 -16.10
N ARG A 643 14.01 -10.82 -15.06
CA ARG A 643 12.91 -9.84 -14.97
C ARG A 643 13.35 -8.53 -14.32
N ILE A 644 14.29 -8.62 -13.36
CA ILE A 644 14.71 -7.46 -12.57
C ILE A 644 15.88 -6.70 -13.19
N THR A 645 16.64 -7.31 -14.11
CA THR A 645 17.68 -6.60 -14.86
C THR A 645 17.87 -7.13 -16.27
N ALA A 646 18.01 -6.19 -17.20
CA ALA A 646 18.42 -6.46 -18.59
C ALA A 646 19.91 -6.16 -18.81
N ILE A 647 20.63 -5.67 -17.80
CA ILE A 647 22.03 -5.21 -17.90
C ILE A 647 22.94 -6.32 -17.38
N LYS A 648 23.70 -6.93 -18.30
CA LYS A 648 24.65 -7.99 -17.96
C LYS A 648 25.71 -7.46 -16.95
N GLY A 649 25.92 -8.19 -15.86
CA GLY A 649 26.87 -7.85 -14.81
C GLY A 649 26.33 -6.90 -13.73
N LEU A 650 25.19 -6.23 -13.97
CA LEU A 650 24.59 -5.33 -12.97
C LEU A 650 24.08 -6.11 -11.75
N LEU A 651 23.56 -7.32 -11.95
CA LEU A 651 23.16 -8.21 -10.85
C LEU A 651 24.37 -8.62 -10.01
N ASP A 652 25.46 -9.05 -10.67
CA ASP A 652 26.69 -9.46 -9.97
C ASP A 652 27.28 -8.30 -9.17
N PHE A 653 27.33 -7.10 -9.76
CA PHE A 653 27.75 -5.88 -9.09
C PHE A 653 26.85 -5.54 -7.90
N ALA A 654 25.53 -5.61 -8.07
CA ALA A 654 24.58 -5.28 -7.02
C ALA A 654 24.62 -6.27 -5.84
N VAL A 655 24.96 -7.55 -6.08
CA VAL A 655 24.96 -8.60 -5.03
C VAL A 655 26.30 -8.72 -4.31
N GLN A 656 27.40 -8.25 -4.89
CA GLN A 656 28.71 -8.15 -4.22
C GLN A 656 28.65 -7.19 -3.04
#